data_c290e93f558191184cb4a3558a55d7d9
#
_entry.id   c290e93f558191184cb4a3558a55d7d9
#
_cell.length_a   1.000
_cell.length_b   1.000
_cell.length_c   1.000
_cell.angle_alpha   90.00
_cell.angle_beta   90.00
_cell.angle_gamma   90.00
#
_symmetry.space_group_name_H-M   'P 1'
#
loop_
_entity.id
_entity.type
_entity.pdbx_description
1 polymer ?
#
loop_
_entity_poly.entity_id
_entity_poly.type
_entity_poly.pdbx_seq_one_letter_code
_entity_poly.pdbx_strand_id
1 'polypeptide(L)'
;MRTRKVDVVENYHGTMVADPYRWLENAEDPEVLDWVRSQGEITEEFLSGIEARPSIKQRLTELWDYPRSSLPFKVGSWYYFQKNSGLQNQPVLFRQESVAADPKEIIDPNAWSEDGTIALSGYSPEEKGRYLAYTVSAHGSDRQEIRILDLEKGEHLPEVIKYCRFTNMAWRGEEGFFYTRYPKPGTVAPEDENNFNQVFWHQLGTEQEQDVLIYERPDAKELSFYPRLTQDEKYLVLHVYLGTDSRNGFYYKPLDSDGPFIELLQHAEASYNFLGSDGTTFYFFTDLNAPRGRLISIDIARPERENWVEILPEQEDVISDARLINNHFVVSFMHNAHSRVRLYDLNGKLVKELPLPTLGTVTGIAGRQSHTEFFLGFTSFLYPTVSLRYDFATGELEFFAEQKYNFDPDQFQVNQVFYPSKDGTMVSMYLVHKKGLELNGDNPTLLYGYGGFNISITPSFAPSRIWWLEQGGVYVEVNLRGGSEYGEEWHQAGMLANKQNVFDDFIAAAEWLIANKYTRTEKLAIEGRSNGGLLVSACMVQRPDLFGAVICGVPVTDMLRYHKWTVGRYWIPEYGNAEENPEHFAFLYRYSPLHNVKPASYPATLVVTAEGDDRVVPGHAFKFTAALQEGQQGSAPILLRVDRKSGHGHGKPTAKIIDEHADVYSFLSRQFAM
;
A
#
# COMPACT_ATOMS: atom_id res chain seq x y z
N MET A 1 -8.58 -7.68 -32.04
CA MET A 1 -7.55 -6.93 -32.84
C MET A 1 -6.23 -7.69 -32.71
N ARG A 2 -5.47 -7.87 -33.80
CA ARG A 2 -4.17 -8.54 -33.72
C ARG A 2 -3.06 -7.51 -33.51
N THR A 3 -2.36 -7.58 -32.38
CA THR A 3 -1.28 -6.66 -32.05
C THR A 3 -0.02 -6.97 -32.86
N ARG A 4 0.66 -5.93 -33.39
CA ARG A 4 1.91 -6.07 -34.14
C ARG A 4 3.00 -6.69 -33.29
N LYS A 5 3.81 -7.56 -33.88
CA LYS A 5 5.00 -8.16 -33.24
C LYS A 5 6.28 -7.56 -33.82
N VAL A 6 7.30 -7.44 -32.98
CA VAL A 6 8.66 -7.08 -33.37
C VAL A 6 9.62 -8.24 -33.10
N ASP A 7 10.71 -8.30 -33.85
CA ASP A 7 11.74 -9.33 -33.68
C ASP A 7 12.82 -8.83 -32.70
N VAL A 8 12.45 -8.81 -31.41
CA VAL A 8 13.35 -8.45 -30.31
C VAL A 8 13.60 -9.70 -29.47
N VAL A 9 14.87 -10.00 -29.26
CA VAL A 9 15.31 -11.16 -28.47
C VAL A 9 16.43 -10.70 -27.54
N GLU A 10 16.34 -11.01 -26.26
CA GLU A 10 17.38 -10.76 -25.26
C GLU A 10 18.04 -12.05 -24.80
N ASN A 11 19.31 -11.99 -24.48
CA ASN A 11 20.07 -13.11 -23.95
C ASN A 11 20.22 -12.99 -22.44
N TYR A 12 19.55 -13.85 -21.70
CA TYR A 12 19.69 -13.97 -20.25
C TYR A 12 20.53 -15.20 -19.92
N HIS A 13 21.80 -15.02 -19.58
CA HIS A 13 22.72 -16.10 -19.16
C HIS A 13 22.78 -17.29 -20.13
N GLY A 14 22.72 -17.01 -21.43
CA GLY A 14 22.73 -18.02 -22.48
C GLY A 14 21.34 -18.47 -22.96
N THR A 15 20.27 -18.03 -22.31
CA THR A 15 18.89 -18.28 -22.74
C THR A 15 18.36 -17.12 -23.57
N MET A 16 17.96 -17.42 -24.82
CA MET A 16 17.37 -16.43 -25.72
C MET A 16 15.87 -16.27 -25.43
N VAL A 17 15.45 -15.08 -25.03
CA VAL A 17 14.06 -14.77 -24.66
C VAL A 17 13.51 -13.74 -25.65
N ALA A 18 12.43 -14.11 -26.36
CA ALA A 18 11.73 -13.22 -27.28
C ALA A 18 10.83 -12.23 -26.54
N ASP A 19 10.82 -10.99 -27.00
CA ASP A 19 9.92 -9.94 -26.51
C ASP A 19 9.19 -9.25 -27.68
N PRO A 20 8.19 -9.93 -28.27
CA PRO A 20 7.52 -9.46 -29.48
C PRO A 20 6.70 -8.19 -29.28
N TYR A 21 6.44 -7.78 -28.05
CA TYR A 21 5.65 -6.60 -27.70
C TYR A 21 6.47 -5.51 -27.03
N ARG A 22 7.80 -5.53 -27.15
CA ARG A 22 8.73 -4.52 -26.63
C ARG A 22 8.32 -3.09 -26.96
N TRP A 23 7.79 -2.88 -28.15
CA TRP A 23 7.39 -1.56 -28.60
C TRP A 23 6.26 -0.92 -27.76
N LEU A 24 5.49 -1.72 -27.00
CA LEU A 24 4.44 -1.24 -26.09
C LEU A 24 4.98 -0.66 -24.77
N GLU A 25 6.29 -0.72 -24.53
CA GLU A 25 6.90 -0.17 -23.29
C GLU A 25 6.95 1.34 -23.26
N ASN A 26 7.02 2.00 -24.40
CA ASN A 26 7.04 3.46 -24.48
C ASN A 26 5.61 4.02 -24.56
N ALA A 27 5.01 4.29 -23.41
CA ALA A 27 3.63 4.77 -23.32
C ALA A 27 3.38 6.15 -23.98
N GLU A 28 4.44 6.90 -24.29
CA GLU A 28 4.35 8.21 -24.96
C GLU A 28 4.43 8.10 -26.49
N ASP A 29 4.80 6.94 -27.01
CA ASP A 29 4.90 6.73 -28.47
C ASP A 29 3.51 6.83 -29.13
N PRO A 30 3.35 7.63 -30.21
CA PRO A 30 2.07 7.78 -30.90
C PRO A 30 1.44 6.44 -31.35
N GLU A 31 2.23 5.44 -31.77
CA GLU A 31 1.73 4.12 -32.15
C GLU A 31 1.16 3.38 -30.94
N VAL A 32 1.80 3.50 -29.77
CA VAL A 32 1.29 2.92 -28.51
C VAL A 32 0.02 3.62 -28.06
N LEU A 33 -0.04 4.96 -28.13
CA LEU A 33 -1.25 5.72 -27.80
C LEU A 33 -2.43 5.33 -28.70
N ASP A 34 -2.20 5.09 -30.00
CA ASP A 34 -3.22 4.62 -30.94
C ASP A 34 -3.70 3.20 -30.62
N TRP A 35 -2.78 2.31 -30.24
CA TRP A 35 -3.12 0.97 -29.80
C TRP A 35 -3.94 0.98 -28.51
N VAL A 36 -3.53 1.77 -27.51
CA VAL A 36 -4.26 1.97 -26.23
C VAL A 36 -5.66 2.49 -26.48
N ARG A 37 -5.83 3.48 -27.37
CA ARG A 37 -7.14 4.00 -27.74
C ARG A 37 -8.03 2.92 -28.35
N SER A 38 -7.49 2.12 -29.29
CA SER A 38 -8.24 1.04 -29.92
C SER A 38 -8.66 -0.05 -28.93
N GLN A 39 -7.79 -0.40 -27.95
CA GLN A 39 -8.14 -1.31 -26.86
C GLN A 39 -9.25 -0.73 -25.96
N GLY A 40 -9.16 0.56 -25.67
CA GLY A 40 -10.19 1.27 -24.89
C GLY A 40 -11.55 1.28 -25.58
N GLU A 41 -11.59 1.47 -26.89
CA GLU A 41 -12.83 1.41 -27.70
C GLU A 41 -13.49 0.02 -27.62
N ILE A 42 -12.70 -1.04 -27.75
CA ILE A 42 -13.19 -2.43 -27.62
C ILE A 42 -13.77 -2.66 -26.21
N THR A 43 -13.07 -2.19 -25.19
CA THR A 43 -13.51 -2.34 -23.80
C THR A 43 -14.80 -1.57 -23.54
N GLU A 44 -14.91 -0.33 -24.02
CA GLU A 44 -16.11 0.49 -23.86
C GLU A 44 -17.30 -0.07 -24.66
N GLU A 45 -17.09 -0.59 -25.86
CA GLU A 45 -18.14 -1.28 -26.62
C GLU A 45 -18.69 -2.47 -25.86
N PHE A 46 -17.80 -3.26 -25.23
CA PHE A 46 -18.21 -4.40 -24.39
C PHE A 46 -19.00 -3.95 -23.15
N LEU A 47 -18.49 -2.97 -22.41
CA LEU A 47 -19.10 -2.49 -21.16
C LEU A 47 -20.39 -1.72 -21.37
N SER A 48 -20.50 -0.91 -22.43
CA SER A 48 -21.72 -0.18 -22.79
C SER A 48 -22.88 -1.09 -23.19
N GLY A 49 -22.57 -2.29 -23.66
CA GLY A 49 -23.55 -3.34 -23.93
C GLY A 49 -24.11 -4.05 -22.70
N ILE A 50 -23.74 -3.64 -21.48
CA ILE A 50 -24.23 -4.22 -20.21
C ILE A 50 -25.32 -3.34 -19.62
N GLU A 51 -26.56 -3.80 -19.71
CA GLU A 51 -27.74 -3.03 -19.27
C GLU A 51 -27.69 -2.64 -17.78
N ALA A 52 -27.07 -3.48 -16.92
CA ALA A 52 -26.97 -3.24 -15.50
C ALA A 52 -25.94 -2.17 -15.10
N ARG A 53 -24.99 -1.77 -15.99
CA ARG A 53 -23.89 -0.85 -15.67
C ARG A 53 -24.34 0.48 -15.03
N PRO A 54 -25.41 1.18 -15.53
CA PRO A 54 -25.88 2.40 -14.89
C PRO A 54 -26.43 2.19 -13.47
N SER A 55 -27.16 1.12 -13.23
CA SER A 55 -27.73 0.82 -11.90
C SER A 55 -26.63 0.38 -10.91
N ILE A 56 -25.62 -0.34 -11.36
CA ILE A 56 -24.44 -0.68 -10.58
C ILE A 56 -23.71 0.61 -10.16
N LYS A 57 -23.44 1.51 -11.09
CA LYS A 57 -22.80 2.80 -10.80
C LYS A 57 -23.63 3.63 -9.82
N GLN A 58 -24.95 3.68 -10.00
CA GLN A 58 -25.83 4.40 -9.08
C GLN A 58 -25.73 3.83 -7.66
N ARG A 59 -25.84 2.51 -7.48
CA ARG A 59 -25.76 1.91 -6.15
C ARG A 59 -24.40 2.08 -5.50
N LEU A 60 -23.32 1.97 -6.26
CA LEU A 60 -21.98 2.27 -5.78
C LEU A 60 -21.85 3.73 -5.32
N THR A 61 -22.42 4.69 -6.07
CA THR A 61 -22.44 6.10 -5.67
C THR A 61 -23.15 6.29 -4.33
N GLU A 62 -24.31 5.67 -4.13
CA GLU A 62 -25.03 5.70 -2.85
C GLU A 62 -24.21 5.09 -1.69
N LEU A 63 -23.49 3.99 -1.95
CA LEU A 63 -22.65 3.32 -0.96
C LEU A 63 -21.40 4.15 -0.60
N TRP A 64 -20.88 4.96 -1.55
CA TRP A 64 -19.76 5.88 -1.31
C TRP A 64 -20.19 7.19 -0.63
N ASP A 65 -21.48 7.54 -0.70
CA ASP A 65 -22.00 8.80 -0.16
C ASP A 65 -22.22 8.72 1.36
N TYR A 66 -21.14 8.68 2.12
CA TYR A 66 -21.14 8.79 3.58
C TYR A 66 -19.88 9.58 4.04
N PRO A 67 -19.98 10.33 5.16
CA PRO A 67 -18.85 11.05 5.70
C PRO A 67 -17.71 10.12 6.13
N ARG A 68 -16.49 10.45 5.75
CA ARG A 68 -15.27 9.71 6.10
C ARG A 68 -14.23 10.66 6.71
N SER A 69 -13.54 10.21 7.74
CA SER A 69 -12.44 10.94 8.35
C SER A 69 -11.19 10.06 8.45
N SER A 70 -10.02 10.68 8.24
CA SER A 70 -8.76 10.02 8.55
C SER A 70 -8.57 9.91 10.05
N LEU A 71 -7.59 9.12 10.47
CA LEU A 71 -7.13 9.07 11.85
C LEU A 71 -6.63 10.47 12.25
N PRO A 72 -7.19 11.09 13.31
CA PRO A 72 -6.69 12.36 13.79
C PRO A 72 -5.34 12.19 14.50
N PHE A 73 -4.49 13.20 14.40
CA PHE A 73 -3.27 13.27 15.19
C PHE A 73 -3.09 14.67 15.77
N LYS A 74 -2.46 14.72 16.94
CA LYS A 74 -2.24 15.97 17.67
C LYS A 74 -0.82 16.47 17.47
N VAL A 75 -0.67 17.77 17.20
CA VAL A 75 0.61 18.46 17.18
C VAL A 75 0.43 19.77 17.96
N GLY A 76 1.24 19.97 19.00
CA GLY A 76 1.03 21.05 19.94
C GLY A 76 -0.37 20.99 20.59
N SER A 77 -1.14 22.06 20.43
CA SER A 77 -2.52 22.15 20.93
C SER A 77 -3.59 21.76 19.89
N TRP A 78 -3.18 21.42 18.65
CA TRP A 78 -4.10 21.22 17.53
C TRP A 78 -4.23 19.77 17.14
N TYR A 79 -5.48 19.35 16.78
CA TYR A 79 -5.78 18.07 16.15
C TYR A 79 -5.95 18.27 14.64
N TYR A 80 -5.26 17.48 13.84
CA TYR A 80 -5.28 17.52 12.38
C TYR A 80 -5.87 16.23 11.82
N PHE A 81 -6.76 16.34 10.84
CA PHE A 81 -7.34 15.20 10.15
C PHE A 81 -7.91 15.61 8.80
N GLN A 82 -8.00 14.67 7.90
CA GLN A 82 -8.70 14.84 6.64
C GLN A 82 -10.15 14.37 6.77
N LYS A 83 -11.06 15.03 6.05
CA LYS A 83 -12.47 14.69 6.03
C LYS A 83 -13.01 14.76 4.61
N ASN A 84 -13.84 13.77 4.25
CA ASN A 84 -14.60 13.75 3.01
C ASN A 84 -16.08 13.69 3.39
N SER A 85 -16.91 14.59 2.85
CA SER A 85 -18.33 14.67 3.19
C SER A 85 -19.18 13.57 2.55
N GLY A 86 -18.60 12.81 1.61
CA GLY A 86 -19.24 11.72 0.85
C GLY A 86 -18.62 11.59 -0.54
N LEU A 87 -19.07 12.39 -1.49
CA LEU A 87 -18.69 12.28 -2.90
C LEU A 87 -17.63 13.29 -3.36
N GLN A 88 -17.02 14.07 -2.45
CA GLN A 88 -15.88 14.91 -2.82
C GLN A 88 -14.78 14.08 -3.47
N ASN A 89 -14.15 14.58 -4.53
CA ASN A 89 -13.08 13.86 -5.22
C ASN A 89 -11.84 13.67 -4.36
N GLN A 90 -11.51 14.69 -3.55
CA GLN A 90 -10.38 14.66 -2.62
C GLN A 90 -10.85 14.95 -1.19
N PRO A 91 -10.23 14.35 -0.18
CA PRO A 91 -10.48 14.73 1.21
C PRO A 91 -9.91 16.11 1.51
N VAL A 92 -10.63 16.86 2.34
CA VAL A 92 -10.27 18.21 2.80
C VAL A 92 -9.52 18.11 4.13
N LEU A 93 -8.47 18.89 4.32
CA LEU A 93 -7.70 18.95 5.57
C LEU A 93 -8.32 19.94 6.55
N PHE A 94 -8.53 19.50 7.78
CA PHE A 94 -9.05 20.28 8.90
C PHE A 94 -8.09 20.30 10.08
N ARG A 95 -8.25 21.34 10.94
CA ARG A 95 -7.69 21.34 12.31
C ARG A 95 -8.74 21.80 13.32
N GLN A 96 -8.60 21.37 14.57
CA GLN A 96 -9.43 21.81 15.70
C GLN A 96 -8.63 21.93 16.99
N GLU A 97 -9.06 22.82 17.90
CA GLU A 97 -8.34 23.12 19.15
C GLU A 97 -8.59 22.10 20.26
N SER A 98 -9.70 21.41 20.22
CA SER A 98 -10.06 20.35 21.16
C SER A 98 -10.95 19.31 20.49
N VAL A 99 -11.11 18.16 21.13
CA VAL A 99 -12.01 17.09 20.65
C VAL A 99 -13.46 17.59 20.45
N ALA A 100 -13.90 18.56 21.27
CA ALA A 100 -15.25 19.11 21.21
C ALA A 100 -15.38 20.38 20.36
N ALA A 101 -14.27 20.94 19.84
CA ALA A 101 -14.32 22.16 19.04
C ALA A 101 -14.74 21.86 17.61
N ASP A 102 -15.39 22.84 16.96
CA ASP A 102 -15.70 22.75 15.54
C ASP A 102 -14.42 22.76 14.70
N PRO A 103 -14.28 21.82 13.75
CA PRO A 103 -13.12 21.78 12.88
C PRO A 103 -13.09 22.95 11.91
N LYS A 104 -11.92 23.55 11.75
CA LYS A 104 -11.65 24.60 10.76
C LYS A 104 -10.98 23.98 9.54
N GLU A 105 -11.51 24.26 8.36
CA GLU A 105 -10.89 23.92 7.09
C GLU A 105 -9.56 24.65 6.94
N ILE A 106 -8.53 23.91 6.44
CA ILE A 106 -7.19 24.44 6.18
C ILE A 106 -6.87 24.38 4.69
N ILE A 107 -7.06 23.21 4.08
CA ILE A 107 -6.73 22.95 2.68
C ILE A 107 -7.86 22.15 2.05
N ASP A 108 -8.45 22.69 0.97
CA ASP A 108 -9.37 21.97 0.10
C ASP A 108 -8.72 21.68 -1.25
N PRO A 109 -8.24 20.45 -1.50
CA PRO A 109 -7.65 20.08 -2.78
C PRO A 109 -8.64 20.07 -3.94
N ASN A 110 -9.96 20.01 -3.68
CA ASN A 110 -10.99 20.05 -4.73
C ASN A 110 -11.00 21.37 -5.48
N ALA A 111 -10.45 22.44 -4.90
CA ALA A 111 -10.28 23.72 -5.56
C ALA A 111 -9.07 23.81 -6.50
N TRP A 112 -8.17 22.82 -6.49
CA TRP A 112 -6.92 22.86 -7.24
C TRP A 112 -7.05 22.42 -8.69
N SER A 113 -8.04 21.59 -9.00
CA SER A 113 -8.34 21.16 -10.37
C SER A 113 -9.82 20.80 -10.54
N GLU A 114 -10.37 21.06 -11.72
CA GLU A 114 -11.79 20.77 -12.03
C GLU A 114 -12.09 19.26 -11.97
N ASP A 115 -11.14 18.43 -12.35
CA ASP A 115 -11.29 16.96 -12.38
C ASP A 115 -10.83 16.26 -11.08
N GLY A 116 -10.39 17.02 -10.07
CA GLY A 116 -9.94 16.51 -8.79
C GLY A 116 -8.67 15.67 -8.84
N THR A 117 -7.87 15.77 -9.91
CA THR A 117 -6.67 14.93 -10.12
C THR A 117 -5.40 15.48 -9.46
N ILE A 118 -5.47 16.64 -8.80
CA ILE A 118 -4.40 17.17 -7.96
C ILE A 118 -4.75 16.87 -6.50
N ALA A 119 -3.85 16.19 -5.79
CA ALA A 119 -4.11 15.66 -4.47
C ALA A 119 -3.13 16.18 -3.41
N LEU A 120 -3.62 16.33 -2.18
CA LEU A 120 -2.82 16.47 -0.98
C LEU A 120 -2.26 15.09 -0.60
N SER A 121 -0.98 14.86 -0.84
CA SER A 121 -0.36 13.53 -0.65
C SER A 121 0.31 13.33 0.71
N GLY A 122 0.53 14.41 1.46
CA GLY A 122 1.07 14.35 2.80
C GLY A 122 1.07 15.73 3.45
N TYR A 123 1.16 15.79 4.76
CA TYR A 123 1.25 17.06 5.48
C TYR A 123 1.91 16.89 6.85
N SER A 124 2.64 17.91 7.27
CA SER A 124 3.36 17.96 8.54
C SER A 124 3.21 19.36 9.15
N PRO A 125 2.41 19.52 10.20
CA PRO A 125 2.34 20.78 10.95
C PRO A 125 3.57 20.95 11.85
N GLU A 126 3.99 22.18 12.01
CA GLU A 126 5.00 22.59 12.98
C GLU A 126 4.38 22.58 14.39
N GLU A 127 5.22 22.38 15.43
CA GLU A 127 4.77 22.09 16.81
C GLU A 127 3.88 23.19 17.43
N LYS A 128 4.12 24.47 17.14
CA LYS A 128 3.30 25.57 17.63
C LYS A 128 2.02 25.79 16.81
N GLY A 129 1.93 25.13 15.65
CA GLY A 129 0.75 25.19 14.78
C GLY A 129 0.66 26.46 13.94
N ARG A 130 1.77 27.17 13.73
CA ARG A 130 1.84 28.33 12.85
C ARG A 130 2.08 27.94 11.40
N TYR A 131 2.99 27.01 11.13
CA TYR A 131 3.31 26.59 9.78
C TYR A 131 2.85 25.15 9.51
N LEU A 132 2.45 24.93 8.26
CA LEU A 132 2.12 23.62 7.74
C LEU A 132 2.89 23.39 6.45
N ALA A 133 3.83 22.45 6.45
CA ALA A 133 4.39 21.94 5.21
C ALA A 133 3.52 20.79 4.68
N TYR A 134 3.25 20.77 3.38
CA TYR A 134 2.42 19.74 2.78
C TYR A 134 2.90 19.39 1.38
N THR A 135 2.62 18.16 0.95
CA THR A 135 3.01 17.67 -0.36
C THR A 135 1.82 17.61 -1.31
N VAL A 136 2.06 18.01 -2.55
CA VAL A 136 1.10 17.98 -3.65
C VAL A 136 1.58 16.99 -4.69
N SER A 137 0.69 16.13 -5.16
CA SER A 137 0.93 15.28 -6.32
C SER A 137 -0.15 15.48 -7.38
N ALA A 138 0.21 15.31 -8.65
CA ALA A 138 -0.69 15.47 -9.78
C ALA A 138 -0.89 14.13 -10.50
N HIS A 139 -2.14 13.87 -10.94
CA HIS A 139 -2.50 12.71 -11.76
C HIS A 139 -2.10 11.36 -11.16
N GLY A 140 -2.01 11.28 -9.81
CA GLY A 140 -1.65 10.07 -9.09
C GLY A 140 -0.18 9.64 -9.19
N SER A 141 0.70 10.53 -9.66
CA SER A 141 2.14 10.31 -9.69
C SER A 141 2.71 10.23 -8.27
N ASP A 142 3.77 9.43 -8.09
CA ASP A 142 4.55 9.40 -6.86
C ASP A 142 5.50 10.62 -6.71
N ARG A 143 5.65 11.44 -7.74
CA ARG A 143 6.40 12.69 -7.68
C ARG A 143 5.61 13.74 -6.92
N GLN A 144 6.30 14.48 -6.05
CA GLN A 144 5.70 15.42 -5.12
C GLN A 144 6.42 16.77 -5.14
N GLU A 145 5.66 17.83 -4.82
CA GLU A 145 6.20 19.13 -4.47
C GLU A 145 5.82 19.45 -3.02
N ILE A 146 6.74 20.05 -2.24
CA ILE A 146 6.41 20.56 -0.90
C ILE A 146 6.03 22.04 -1.03
N ARG A 147 4.94 22.41 -0.39
CA ARG A 147 4.46 23.78 -0.21
C ARG A 147 4.26 24.08 1.27
N ILE A 148 4.29 25.36 1.63
CA ILE A 148 4.21 25.78 3.02
C ILE A 148 3.08 26.80 3.16
N LEU A 149 2.25 26.61 4.20
CA LEU A 149 1.14 27.50 4.56
C LEU A 149 1.40 28.13 5.94
N ASP A 150 1.36 29.45 6.03
CA ASP A 150 1.27 30.17 7.29
C ASP A 150 -0.19 30.14 7.77
N LEU A 151 -0.47 29.32 8.77
CA LEU A 151 -1.82 29.07 9.28
C LEU A 151 -2.38 30.25 10.11
N GLU A 152 -1.55 31.18 10.54
CA GLU A 152 -1.99 32.40 11.24
C GLU A 152 -2.48 33.44 10.22
N LYS A 153 -1.75 33.59 9.12
CA LYS A 153 -2.10 34.55 8.06
C LYS A 153 -3.09 33.96 7.04
N GLY A 154 -3.14 32.63 6.90
CA GLY A 154 -3.89 31.96 5.84
C GLY A 154 -3.25 32.13 4.46
N GLU A 155 -1.94 32.37 4.39
CA GLU A 155 -1.21 32.66 3.17
C GLU A 155 -0.12 31.62 2.92
N HIS A 156 0.07 31.24 1.64
CA HIS A 156 1.18 30.38 1.24
C HIS A 156 2.48 31.19 1.21
N LEU A 157 3.55 30.56 1.70
CA LEU A 157 4.89 31.06 1.47
C LEU A 157 5.26 30.89 -0.02
N PRO A 158 6.14 31.74 -0.58
CA PRO A 158 6.44 31.71 -2.02
C PRO A 158 7.28 30.51 -2.45
N GLU A 159 8.02 29.88 -1.54
CA GLU A 159 8.90 28.77 -1.84
C GLU A 159 8.10 27.49 -2.20
N VAL A 160 8.57 26.78 -3.23
CA VAL A 160 8.09 25.47 -3.67
C VAL A 160 9.27 24.53 -3.83
N ILE A 161 9.29 23.47 -3.04
CA ILE A 161 10.36 22.49 -3.04
C ILE A 161 10.02 21.33 -3.98
N LYS A 162 10.88 21.06 -4.95
CA LYS A 162 10.68 20.10 -6.04
C LYS A 162 11.56 18.86 -5.90
N TYR A 163 11.35 17.90 -6.81
CA TYR A 163 12.13 16.67 -6.92
C TYR A 163 11.99 15.73 -5.73
N CYS A 164 10.86 15.85 -5.01
CA CYS A 164 10.50 14.97 -3.92
C CYS A 164 9.75 13.73 -4.42
N ARG A 165 9.95 12.61 -3.72
CA ARG A 165 9.22 11.37 -3.87
C ARG A 165 9.29 10.63 -2.55
N PHE A 166 8.15 10.20 -2.01
CA PHE A 166 8.07 9.53 -0.70
C PHE A 166 8.77 10.29 0.43
N THR A 167 8.75 11.62 0.37
CA THR A 167 9.42 12.48 1.36
C THR A 167 8.56 12.70 2.59
N ASN A 168 9.22 12.99 3.72
CA ASN A 168 8.58 13.53 4.92
C ASN A 168 9.23 14.88 5.27
N MET A 169 8.56 15.66 6.10
CA MET A 169 9.07 16.94 6.60
C MET A 169 9.24 16.82 8.12
N ALA A 170 10.50 16.89 8.59
CA ALA A 170 10.85 16.85 10.02
C ALA A 170 11.18 18.26 10.51
N TRP A 171 10.22 18.92 11.15
CA TRP A 171 10.33 20.29 11.62
C TRP A 171 11.33 20.45 12.75
N ARG A 172 12.12 21.52 12.70
CA ARG A 172 12.92 22.03 13.81
C ARG A 172 12.40 23.41 14.20
N GLY A 173 11.51 23.45 15.18
CA GLY A 173 10.80 24.67 15.56
C GLY A 173 10.18 25.38 14.35
N GLU A 174 10.17 26.72 14.38
CA GLU A 174 9.69 27.57 13.28
C GLU A 174 10.79 27.95 12.28
N GLU A 175 12.01 27.40 12.41
CA GLU A 175 13.16 27.78 11.56
C GLU A 175 13.08 27.11 10.19
N GLY A 176 12.60 25.87 10.14
CA GLY A 176 12.56 25.07 8.91
C GLY A 176 12.37 23.59 9.19
N PHE A 177 12.67 22.78 8.20
CA PHE A 177 12.52 21.31 8.30
C PHE A 177 13.56 20.56 7.48
N PHE A 178 13.84 19.32 7.91
CA PHE A 178 14.59 18.35 7.13
C PHE A 178 13.64 17.61 6.20
N TYR A 179 14.09 17.34 4.96
CA TYR A 179 13.33 16.62 3.95
C TYR A 179 14.25 15.84 3.03
N THR A 180 13.69 15.00 2.16
CA THR A 180 14.45 14.25 1.17
C THR A 180 14.02 14.60 -0.25
N ARG A 181 14.99 14.60 -1.16
CA ARG A 181 14.76 14.71 -2.59
C ARG A 181 15.72 13.86 -3.40
N TYR A 182 15.39 13.72 -4.66
CA TYR A 182 16.18 13.04 -5.67
C TYR A 182 16.86 14.04 -6.61
N PRO A 183 17.84 13.62 -7.44
CA PRO A 183 18.43 14.48 -8.45
C PRO A 183 17.37 15.09 -9.37
N LYS A 184 17.65 16.30 -9.85
CA LYS A 184 16.83 16.95 -10.86
C LYS A 184 16.81 16.08 -12.13
N PRO A 185 15.64 15.81 -12.72
CA PRO A 185 15.54 15.04 -13.97
C PRO A 185 16.47 15.58 -15.06
N GLY A 186 17.18 14.68 -15.75
CA GLY A 186 18.15 15.02 -16.78
C GLY A 186 19.54 15.45 -16.27
N THR A 187 19.79 15.44 -14.96
CA THR A 187 21.15 15.68 -14.38
C THR A 187 21.90 14.39 -14.09
N VAL A 188 21.21 13.26 -14.11
CA VAL A 188 21.76 11.91 -13.99
C VAL A 188 21.25 11.04 -15.13
N ALA A 189 21.78 9.84 -15.30
CA ALA A 189 21.25 8.88 -16.27
C ALA A 189 19.79 8.52 -15.93
N PRO A 190 18.92 8.22 -16.92
CA PRO A 190 17.50 7.92 -16.67
C PRO A 190 17.27 6.81 -15.64
N GLU A 191 18.11 5.77 -15.65
CA GLU A 191 18.08 4.67 -14.68
C GLU A 191 18.43 5.11 -13.25
N ASP A 192 19.04 6.27 -13.09
CA ASP A 192 19.47 6.84 -11.80
C ASP A 192 18.53 7.94 -11.26
N GLU A 193 17.47 8.29 -11.97
CA GLU A 193 16.53 9.35 -11.51
C GLU A 193 15.86 9.04 -10.17
N ASN A 194 15.79 7.76 -9.78
CA ASN A 194 15.28 7.31 -8.47
C ASN A 194 16.40 6.76 -7.56
N ASN A 195 17.67 7.08 -7.87
CA ASN A 195 18.85 6.85 -7.05
C ASN A 195 19.33 8.15 -6.42
N PHE A 196 20.36 8.07 -5.59
CA PHE A 196 20.99 9.23 -4.97
C PHE A 196 20.01 10.06 -4.16
N ASN A 197 19.18 9.40 -3.36
CA ASN A 197 18.33 10.09 -2.38
C ASN A 197 19.20 10.88 -1.42
N GLN A 198 18.82 12.13 -1.13
CA GLN A 198 19.61 13.08 -0.34
C GLN A 198 18.73 13.72 0.73
N VAL A 199 19.27 13.97 1.91
CA VAL A 199 18.64 14.70 3.00
C VAL A 199 19.10 16.16 2.98
N PHE A 200 18.13 17.08 2.97
CA PHE A 200 18.37 18.51 2.99
C PHE A 200 17.73 19.17 4.20
N TRP A 201 18.27 20.31 4.61
CA TRP A 201 17.68 21.27 5.48
C TRP A 201 17.14 22.42 4.65
N HIS A 202 15.85 22.71 4.76
CA HIS A 202 15.21 23.91 4.22
C HIS A 202 14.93 24.91 5.33
N GLN A 203 15.46 26.12 5.18
CA GLN A 203 15.17 27.26 6.06
C GLN A 203 13.97 28.03 5.51
N LEU A 204 12.97 28.30 6.32
CA LEU A 204 11.79 29.06 5.89
C LEU A 204 12.19 30.45 5.36
N GLY A 205 11.52 30.87 4.29
CA GLY A 205 11.75 32.15 3.64
C GLY A 205 12.98 32.19 2.72
N THR A 206 13.54 31.02 2.37
CA THR A 206 14.65 30.91 1.41
C THR A 206 14.23 30.11 0.18
N GLU A 207 14.91 30.35 -0.93
CA GLU A 207 14.73 29.56 -2.16
C GLU A 207 15.37 28.18 -2.01
N GLN A 208 14.83 27.16 -2.71
CA GLN A 208 15.31 25.77 -2.67
C GLN A 208 16.80 25.62 -3.00
N GLU A 209 17.35 26.49 -3.83
CA GLU A 209 18.76 26.50 -4.21
C GLU A 209 19.71 26.85 -3.04
N GLN A 210 19.16 27.41 -1.96
CA GLN A 210 19.90 27.73 -0.74
C GLN A 210 19.84 26.62 0.31
N ASP A 211 19.09 25.52 0.01
CA ASP A 211 18.98 24.39 0.92
C ASP A 211 20.32 23.72 1.19
N VAL A 212 20.55 23.39 2.44
CA VAL A 212 21.80 22.80 2.92
C VAL A 212 21.73 21.27 2.83
N LEU A 213 22.67 20.67 2.08
CA LEU A 213 22.81 19.21 2.07
C LEU A 213 23.30 18.73 3.44
N ILE A 214 22.52 17.84 4.05
CA ILE A 214 22.78 17.28 5.39
C ILE A 214 23.40 15.88 5.32
N TYR A 215 22.90 15.05 4.40
CA TYR A 215 23.39 13.67 4.24
C TYR A 215 23.16 13.10 2.86
N GLU A 216 24.14 12.36 2.35
CA GLU A 216 24.08 11.58 1.13
C GLU A 216 25.05 10.39 1.17
N ARG A 217 24.84 9.40 0.31
CA ARG A 217 25.70 8.22 0.13
C ARG A 217 25.91 7.95 -1.38
N PRO A 218 26.78 8.73 -2.05
CA PRO A 218 27.06 8.51 -3.48
C PRO A 218 27.71 7.16 -3.78
N ASP A 219 28.37 6.57 -2.80
CA ASP A 219 28.97 5.22 -2.82
C ASP A 219 27.94 4.09 -2.71
N ALA A 220 26.72 4.42 -2.27
CA ALA A 220 25.59 3.48 -2.11
C ALA A 220 24.29 4.15 -2.61
N LYS A 221 24.27 4.45 -3.92
CA LYS A 221 23.24 5.28 -4.57
C LYS A 221 21.81 4.76 -4.43
N GLU A 222 21.64 3.47 -4.15
CA GLU A 222 20.36 2.80 -4.00
C GLU A 222 19.70 3.03 -2.63
N LEU A 223 20.46 3.54 -1.64
CA LEU A 223 19.91 3.80 -0.30
C LEU A 223 18.98 5.01 -0.30
N SER A 224 17.92 4.90 0.47
CA SER A 224 16.96 5.98 0.75
C SER A 224 16.97 6.32 2.23
N PHE A 225 16.71 7.59 2.56
CA PHE A 225 16.78 8.11 3.91
C PHE A 225 15.44 8.70 4.34
N TYR A 226 15.10 8.50 5.62
CA TYR A 226 13.88 9.04 6.20
C TYR A 226 14.23 9.83 7.47
N PRO A 227 14.39 11.17 7.38
CA PRO A 227 14.78 11.99 8.52
C PRO A 227 13.64 12.16 9.51
N ARG A 228 13.98 12.07 10.80
CA ARG A 228 13.09 12.40 11.93
C ARG A 228 13.88 13.11 13.01
N LEU A 229 13.19 13.90 13.84
CA LEU A 229 13.76 14.40 15.10
C LEU A 229 13.27 13.56 16.26
N THR A 230 14.13 13.39 17.28
CA THR A 230 13.66 12.96 18.61
C THR A 230 12.73 14.01 19.17
N GLN A 231 11.80 13.63 20.05
CA GLN A 231 10.77 14.57 20.54
C GLN A 231 11.37 15.72 21.36
N ASP A 232 12.53 15.51 21.98
CA ASP A 232 13.29 16.55 22.69
C ASP A 232 14.18 17.39 21.76
N GLU A 233 14.12 17.16 20.45
CA GLU A 233 14.91 17.81 19.40
C GLU A 233 16.44 17.74 19.60
N LYS A 234 16.94 16.75 20.36
CA LYS A 234 18.38 16.60 20.57
C LYS A 234 19.10 15.87 19.43
N TYR A 235 18.37 14.98 18.74
CA TYR A 235 18.97 14.16 17.70
C TYR A 235 18.16 14.23 16.41
N LEU A 236 18.87 14.37 15.29
CA LEU A 236 18.37 14.05 13.97
C LEU A 236 18.67 12.56 13.72
N VAL A 237 17.63 11.79 13.43
CA VAL A 237 17.72 10.36 13.15
C VAL A 237 17.33 10.06 11.71
N LEU A 238 17.99 9.08 11.11
CA LEU A 238 17.71 8.61 9.76
C LEU A 238 17.37 7.12 9.79
N HIS A 239 16.20 6.75 9.32
CA HIS A 239 15.97 5.39 8.88
C HIS A 239 16.56 5.23 7.48
N VAL A 240 17.30 4.15 7.24
CA VAL A 240 18.05 3.91 6.00
C VAL A 240 17.54 2.64 5.36
N TYR A 241 16.98 2.75 4.15
CA TYR A 241 16.33 1.65 3.43
C TYR A 241 17.04 1.33 2.12
N LEU A 242 17.03 0.07 1.76
CA LEU A 242 17.41 -0.43 0.43
C LEU A 242 16.14 -0.87 -0.31
N GLY A 243 15.59 0.02 -1.13
CA GLY A 243 14.34 -0.27 -1.83
C GLY A 243 13.23 -0.70 -0.88
N THR A 244 12.61 -1.84 -1.16
CA THR A 244 11.54 -2.44 -0.34
C THR A 244 12.00 -3.55 0.61
N ASP A 245 13.30 -3.65 0.89
CA ASP A 245 13.81 -4.57 1.91
C ASP A 245 13.17 -4.24 3.27
N SER A 246 12.62 -5.24 3.96
CA SER A 246 12.06 -5.07 5.30
C SER A 246 13.12 -4.68 6.33
N ARG A 247 14.37 -5.06 6.09
CA ARG A 247 15.52 -4.75 6.94
C ARG A 247 16.01 -3.34 6.63
N ASN A 248 16.32 -2.58 7.68
CA ASN A 248 16.78 -1.19 7.54
C ASN A 248 17.93 -0.87 8.48
N GLY A 249 18.65 0.21 8.18
CA GLY A 249 19.61 0.82 9.08
C GLY A 249 18.98 1.96 9.89
N PHE A 250 19.68 2.34 10.96
CA PHE A 250 19.30 3.48 11.77
C PHE A 250 20.54 4.27 12.16
N TYR A 251 20.60 5.54 11.72
CA TYR A 251 21.70 6.44 11.98
C TYR A 251 21.20 7.64 12.78
N TYR A 252 22.07 8.24 13.58
CA TYR A 252 21.72 9.43 14.34
C TYR A 252 22.86 10.46 14.39
N LYS A 253 22.49 11.70 14.65
CA LYS A 253 23.43 12.81 14.82
C LYS A 253 22.90 13.76 15.90
N PRO A 254 23.70 14.15 16.92
CA PRO A 254 23.32 15.24 17.81
C PRO A 254 23.15 16.54 17.02
N LEU A 255 22.07 17.28 17.27
CA LEU A 255 21.80 18.55 16.56
C LEU A 255 22.71 19.71 16.96
N ASP A 256 23.34 19.61 18.11
CA ASP A 256 24.32 20.57 18.63
C ASP A 256 25.77 20.26 18.20
N SER A 257 25.97 19.29 17.32
CA SER A 257 27.27 18.81 16.86
C SER A 257 27.43 18.95 15.35
N ASP A 258 28.58 19.44 14.92
CA ASP A 258 28.99 19.44 13.50
C ASP A 258 29.59 18.09 13.04
N GLY A 259 29.65 17.09 13.94
CA GLY A 259 30.16 15.76 13.64
C GLY A 259 29.33 14.99 12.58
N PRO A 260 29.86 13.89 12.05
CA PRO A 260 29.13 13.03 11.12
C PRO A 260 27.97 12.30 11.81
N PHE A 261 27.09 11.71 10.98
CA PHE A 261 26.12 10.72 11.49
C PHE A 261 26.83 9.49 12.05
N ILE A 262 26.28 8.95 13.13
CA ILE A 262 26.72 7.71 13.75
C ILE A 262 25.79 6.59 13.28
N GLU A 263 26.36 5.57 12.66
CA GLU A 263 25.62 4.36 12.24
C GLU A 263 25.40 3.48 13.47
N LEU A 264 24.23 3.60 14.12
CA LEU A 264 23.89 2.79 15.28
C LEU A 264 23.53 1.35 14.88
N LEU A 265 22.74 1.22 13.85
CA LEU A 265 22.25 -0.06 13.32
C LEU A 265 22.50 -0.10 11.81
N GLN A 266 23.14 -1.18 11.36
CA GLN A 266 23.44 -1.37 9.94
C GLN A 266 22.20 -1.91 9.20
N HIS A 267 22.04 -1.52 7.94
CA HIS A 267 21.02 -2.10 7.06
C HIS A 267 21.35 -3.58 6.75
N ALA A 268 20.34 -4.33 6.27
CA ALA A 268 20.42 -5.73 5.87
C ALA A 268 20.55 -6.76 7.00
N GLU A 269 20.40 -6.36 8.26
CA GLU A 269 20.39 -7.30 9.38
C GLU A 269 18.97 -7.66 9.83
N ALA A 270 18.18 -6.65 10.21
CA ALA A 270 16.83 -6.77 10.71
C ALA A 270 16.03 -5.49 10.43
N SER A 271 14.74 -5.53 10.69
CA SER A 271 13.88 -4.36 10.73
C SER A 271 14.01 -3.66 12.09
N TYR A 272 14.21 -2.35 12.08
CA TYR A 272 14.31 -1.51 13.27
C TYR A 272 13.41 -0.29 13.15
N ASN A 273 12.32 -0.27 13.90
CA ASN A 273 11.39 0.85 13.95
C ASN A 273 11.61 1.65 15.22
N PHE A 274 12.09 2.88 15.10
CA PHE A 274 12.32 3.78 16.23
C PHE A 274 11.01 4.26 16.82
N LEU A 275 10.81 4.01 18.12
CA LEU A 275 9.58 4.33 18.85
C LEU A 275 9.67 5.66 19.60
N GLY A 276 10.87 6.08 19.98
CA GLY A 276 11.14 7.28 20.77
C GLY A 276 12.40 7.13 21.62
N SER A 277 12.67 8.13 22.43
CA SER A 277 13.87 8.16 23.28
C SER A 277 13.59 8.76 24.66
N ASP A 278 14.41 8.40 25.64
CA ASP A 278 14.55 9.05 26.94
C ASP A 278 16.03 9.32 27.19
N GLY A 279 16.46 10.55 27.00
CA GLY A 279 17.86 10.94 27.03
C GLY A 279 18.68 10.16 25.98
N THR A 280 19.63 9.33 26.45
CA THR A 280 20.47 8.46 25.60
C THR A 280 19.83 7.09 25.32
N THR A 281 18.73 6.75 25.93
CA THR A 281 18.03 5.48 25.70
C THR A 281 17.08 5.57 24.52
N PHE A 282 17.33 4.81 23.47
CA PHE A 282 16.50 4.72 22.26
C PHE A 282 15.70 3.42 22.28
N TYR A 283 14.40 3.52 22.00
CA TYR A 283 13.47 2.40 21.99
C TYR A 283 13.14 1.96 20.59
N PHE A 284 13.15 0.64 20.34
CA PHE A 284 12.88 0.07 19.03
C PHE A 284 11.90 -1.10 19.11
N PHE A 285 11.09 -1.21 18.09
CA PHE A 285 10.45 -2.44 17.65
C PHE A 285 11.32 -3.08 16.58
N THR A 286 11.64 -4.38 16.70
CA THR A 286 12.53 -5.11 15.79
C THR A 286 12.13 -6.57 15.65
N ASP A 287 12.43 -7.15 14.47
CA ASP A 287 12.34 -8.60 14.22
C ASP A 287 13.67 -9.34 14.41
N LEU A 288 14.71 -8.66 14.90
CA LEU A 288 16.02 -9.26 15.17
C LEU A 288 15.90 -10.46 16.12
N ASN A 289 16.20 -11.68 15.61
CA ASN A 289 16.02 -12.94 16.32
C ASN A 289 14.61 -13.13 16.93
N ALA A 290 13.59 -12.51 16.32
CA ALA A 290 12.22 -12.52 16.77
C ALA A 290 11.30 -12.26 15.56
N PRO A 291 11.06 -13.24 14.68
CA PRO A 291 10.32 -13.05 13.43
C PRO A 291 8.89 -12.51 13.61
N ARG A 292 8.32 -12.62 14.82
CA ARG A 292 7.02 -12.01 15.17
C ARG A 292 7.15 -10.66 15.87
N GLY A 293 8.37 -10.16 16.05
CA GLY A 293 8.70 -8.89 16.64
C GLY A 293 8.88 -8.90 18.15
N ARG A 294 9.71 -7.98 18.62
CA ARG A 294 9.99 -7.69 20.05
C ARG A 294 10.30 -6.21 20.24
N LEU A 295 10.23 -5.74 21.49
CA LEU A 295 10.65 -4.40 21.85
C LEU A 295 11.98 -4.44 22.60
N ILE A 296 12.89 -3.56 22.21
CA ILE A 296 14.21 -3.40 22.82
C ILE A 296 14.51 -1.93 23.13
N SER A 297 15.47 -1.70 24.02
CA SER A 297 16.11 -0.40 24.17
C SER A 297 17.63 -0.51 24.01
N ILE A 298 18.21 0.56 23.46
CA ILE A 298 19.65 0.74 23.23
C ILE A 298 20.08 2.05 23.89
N ASP A 299 21.01 1.99 24.84
CA ASP A 299 21.68 3.17 25.34
C ASP A 299 22.77 3.59 24.35
N ILE A 300 22.61 4.69 23.64
CA ILE A 300 23.59 5.16 22.66
C ILE A 300 24.92 5.58 23.26
N ALA A 301 25.03 5.73 24.58
CA ALA A 301 26.28 5.89 25.30
C ALA A 301 27.03 4.56 25.51
N ARG A 302 26.36 3.42 25.38
CA ARG A 302 26.89 2.05 25.47
C ARG A 302 26.19 1.16 24.45
N PRO A 303 26.42 1.39 23.14
CA PRO A 303 25.62 0.80 22.07
C PRO A 303 25.90 -0.66 21.78
N GLU A 304 26.88 -1.29 22.46
CA GLU A 304 27.26 -2.68 22.27
C GLU A 304 26.08 -3.60 22.59
N ARG A 305 25.93 -4.71 21.84
CA ARG A 305 24.76 -5.60 21.92
C ARG A 305 24.54 -6.22 23.30
N GLU A 306 25.58 -6.47 24.03
CA GLU A 306 25.51 -6.99 25.40
C GLU A 306 24.85 -6.02 26.38
N ASN A 307 24.73 -4.73 26.04
CA ASN A 307 24.07 -3.71 26.85
C ASN A 307 22.60 -3.48 26.42
N TRP A 308 22.15 -4.12 25.34
CA TRP A 308 20.77 -3.96 24.89
C TRP A 308 19.81 -4.62 25.89
N VAL A 309 18.68 -3.97 26.10
CA VAL A 309 17.65 -4.48 27.03
C VAL A 309 16.43 -4.92 26.23
N GLU A 310 16.04 -6.18 26.40
CA GLU A 310 14.76 -6.67 25.92
C GLU A 310 13.66 -6.19 26.86
N ILE A 311 12.70 -5.42 26.33
CA ILE A 311 11.56 -4.85 27.08
C ILE A 311 10.35 -5.77 26.98
N LEU A 312 9.98 -6.14 25.76
CA LEU A 312 8.89 -7.07 25.47
C LEU A 312 9.45 -8.17 24.57
N PRO A 313 9.56 -9.41 25.04
CA PRO A 313 10.01 -10.52 24.23
C PRO A 313 8.98 -10.86 23.15
N GLU A 314 9.43 -11.61 22.14
CA GLU A 314 8.55 -12.15 21.10
C GLU A 314 7.36 -12.88 21.72
N GLN A 315 6.17 -12.63 21.16
CA GLN A 315 4.91 -13.23 21.60
C GLN A 315 4.41 -14.27 20.57
N GLU A 316 3.34 -14.99 20.91
CA GLU A 316 2.64 -15.85 19.95
C GLU A 316 2.02 -15.05 18.79
N ASP A 317 1.42 -13.90 19.12
CA ASP A 317 0.88 -12.95 18.15
C ASP A 317 2.00 -12.08 17.55
N VAL A 318 1.87 -11.70 16.28
CA VAL A 318 2.83 -10.83 15.57
C VAL A 318 2.63 -9.38 16.00
N ILE A 319 3.69 -8.67 16.36
CA ILE A 319 3.62 -7.21 16.54
C ILE A 319 3.47 -6.56 15.16
N SER A 320 2.37 -5.87 14.91
CA SER A 320 2.10 -5.17 13.66
C SER A 320 2.45 -3.67 13.71
N ASP A 321 2.32 -3.04 14.88
CA ASP A 321 2.73 -1.66 15.15
C ASP A 321 2.98 -1.46 16.63
N ALA A 322 3.87 -0.54 16.96
CA ALA A 322 4.12 -0.12 18.34
C ALA A 322 4.41 1.38 18.40
N ARG A 323 3.95 2.04 19.47
CA ARG A 323 4.21 3.46 19.74
C ARG A 323 4.55 3.67 21.20
N LEU A 324 5.45 4.59 21.48
CA LEU A 324 5.73 5.08 22.83
C LEU A 324 4.90 6.33 23.10
N ILE A 325 3.91 6.23 23.98
CA ILE A 325 2.96 7.30 24.30
C ILE A 325 2.74 7.34 25.81
N ASN A 326 2.86 8.52 26.44
CA ASN A 326 2.64 8.70 27.89
C ASN A 326 3.39 7.67 28.76
N ASN A 327 4.65 7.42 28.46
CA ASN A 327 5.48 6.42 29.15
C ASN A 327 4.91 4.98 29.11
N HIS A 328 4.14 4.66 28.06
CA HIS A 328 3.61 3.33 27.77
C HIS A 328 3.93 2.93 26.34
N PHE A 329 4.17 1.64 26.12
CA PHE A 329 4.14 1.07 24.79
C PHE A 329 2.71 0.68 24.45
N VAL A 330 2.14 1.33 23.43
CA VAL A 330 0.88 0.96 22.81
C VAL A 330 1.21 0.02 21.66
N VAL A 331 0.89 -1.26 21.81
CA VAL A 331 1.30 -2.30 20.87
C VAL A 331 0.08 -2.92 20.20
N SER A 332 0.05 -2.87 18.87
CA SER A 332 -0.90 -3.60 18.06
C SER A 332 -0.31 -4.95 17.68
N PHE A 333 -1.03 -6.00 17.98
CA PHE A 333 -0.72 -7.36 17.59
C PHE A 333 -1.66 -7.84 16.49
N MET A 334 -1.17 -8.74 15.67
CA MET A 334 -1.96 -9.49 14.71
C MET A 334 -2.14 -10.92 15.19
N HIS A 335 -3.38 -11.30 15.46
CA HIS A 335 -3.79 -12.64 15.86
C HIS A 335 -4.62 -13.26 14.74
N ASN A 336 -4.10 -14.27 14.04
CA ASN A 336 -4.79 -14.85 12.88
C ASN A 336 -5.32 -13.78 11.91
N ALA A 337 -4.45 -12.85 11.50
CA ALA A 337 -4.74 -11.77 10.56
C ALA A 337 -5.84 -10.77 11.00
N HIS A 338 -6.08 -10.59 12.31
CA HIS A 338 -6.88 -9.48 12.86
C HIS A 338 -6.20 -8.87 14.08
N SER A 339 -6.58 -7.65 14.45
CA SER A 339 -5.84 -6.85 15.44
C SER A 339 -6.28 -7.10 16.88
N ARG A 340 -5.30 -7.01 17.80
CA ARG A 340 -5.45 -6.83 19.25
C ARG A 340 -4.56 -5.69 19.69
N VAL A 341 -4.97 -4.89 20.67
CA VAL A 341 -4.16 -3.78 21.18
C VAL A 341 -3.90 -3.95 22.67
N ARG A 342 -2.64 -3.86 23.07
CA ARG A 342 -2.22 -3.96 24.45
C ARG A 342 -1.33 -2.78 24.85
N LEU A 343 -1.49 -2.34 26.10
CA LEU A 343 -0.65 -1.31 26.72
C LEU A 343 0.34 -1.98 27.66
N TYR A 344 1.61 -1.61 27.53
CA TYR A 344 2.70 -2.06 28.42
C TYR A 344 3.37 -0.85 29.06
N ASP A 345 3.87 -1.01 30.28
CA ASP A 345 4.75 0.00 30.89
C ASP A 345 6.17 -0.05 30.26
N LEU A 346 7.04 0.86 30.66
CA LEU A 346 8.42 0.92 30.16
C LEU A 346 9.28 -0.31 30.49
N ASN A 347 8.84 -1.17 31.42
CA ASN A 347 9.50 -2.41 31.79
C ASN A 347 8.88 -3.63 31.08
N GLY A 348 7.96 -3.43 30.14
CA GLY A 348 7.30 -4.49 29.39
C GLY A 348 6.20 -5.23 30.17
N LYS A 349 5.75 -4.70 31.31
CA LYS A 349 4.63 -5.28 32.06
C LYS A 349 3.31 -4.86 31.41
N LEU A 350 2.44 -5.85 31.14
CA LEU A 350 1.10 -5.60 30.63
C LEU A 350 0.28 -4.76 31.63
N VAL A 351 -0.21 -3.64 31.16
CA VAL A 351 -1.08 -2.72 31.90
C VAL A 351 -2.55 -3.01 31.57
N LYS A 352 -2.88 -3.12 30.28
CA LYS A 352 -4.26 -3.30 29.81
C LYS A 352 -4.31 -3.86 28.40
N GLU A 353 -5.32 -4.68 28.09
CA GLU A 353 -5.74 -4.98 26.72
C GLU A 353 -6.96 -4.13 26.40
N LEU A 354 -6.96 -3.46 25.23
CA LEU A 354 -8.03 -2.58 24.82
C LEU A 354 -9.13 -3.36 24.09
N PRO A 355 -10.42 -3.17 24.45
CA PRO A 355 -11.52 -3.79 23.72
C PRO A 355 -11.70 -3.09 22.36
N LEU A 356 -11.57 -3.85 21.27
CA LEU A 356 -11.92 -3.38 19.94
C LEU A 356 -13.39 -3.65 19.62
N PRO A 357 -14.05 -2.87 18.74
CA PRO A 357 -15.48 -2.98 18.50
C PRO A 357 -15.94 -4.36 18.02
N THR A 358 -15.15 -5.00 17.18
CA THR A 358 -15.40 -6.33 16.63
C THR A 358 -14.09 -6.95 16.13
N LEU A 359 -14.13 -8.15 15.54
CA LEU A 359 -13.01 -8.67 14.76
C LEU A 359 -12.72 -7.71 13.60
N GLY A 360 -11.50 -7.20 13.52
CA GLY A 360 -11.13 -6.22 12.52
C GLY A 360 -9.66 -5.81 12.60
N THR A 361 -9.35 -4.68 12.00
CA THR A 361 -7.99 -4.18 11.81
C THR A 361 -7.82 -2.81 12.45
N VAL A 362 -6.75 -2.65 13.23
CA VAL A 362 -6.23 -1.34 13.63
C VAL A 362 -5.44 -0.76 12.46
N THR A 363 -5.96 0.31 11.86
CA THR A 363 -5.35 0.94 10.68
C THR A 363 -4.20 1.87 10.99
N GLY A 364 -4.00 2.19 12.27
CA GLY A 364 -2.89 3.00 12.77
C GLY A 364 -3.11 3.46 14.21
N ILE A 365 -2.00 3.88 14.81
CA ILE A 365 -1.93 4.44 16.18
C ILE A 365 -1.32 5.83 16.05
N ALA A 366 -2.03 6.87 16.49
CA ALA A 366 -1.56 8.25 16.45
C ALA A 366 -1.45 8.82 17.86
N GLY A 367 -0.23 9.18 18.25
CA GLY A 367 0.12 9.79 19.54
C GLY A 367 1.61 10.02 19.63
N ARG A 368 2.03 10.87 20.58
CA ARG A 368 3.42 11.18 20.87
C ARG A 368 3.74 10.85 22.34
N GLN A 369 5.00 10.68 22.65
CA GLN A 369 5.48 10.35 24.00
C GLN A 369 4.99 11.31 25.07
N SER A 370 4.86 12.61 24.78
CA SER A 370 4.37 13.64 25.69
C SER A 370 2.84 13.71 25.82
N HIS A 371 2.08 12.98 24.99
CA HIS A 371 0.63 13.07 25.00
C HIS A 371 0.01 12.22 26.12
N THR A 372 -1.13 12.68 26.63
CA THR A 372 -1.96 11.99 27.63
C THR A 372 -3.11 11.24 27.00
N GLU A 373 -3.14 11.17 25.67
CA GLU A 373 -4.16 10.50 24.86
C GLU A 373 -3.55 10.00 23.55
N PHE A 374 -4.22 9.07 22.92
CA PHE A 374 -3.90 8.64 21.55
C PHE A 374 -5.16 8.23 20.79
N PHE A 375 -5.01 8.12 19.47
CA PHE A 375 -6.08 7.70 18.60
C PHE A 375 -5.74 6.37 17.93
N LEU A 376 -6.79 5.54 17.74
CA LEU A 376 -6.74 4.29 16.97
C LEU A 376 -7.70 4.42 15.79
N GLY A 377 -7.23 4.13 14.59
CA GLY A 377 -8.10 3.83 13.47
C GLY A 377 -8.54 2.37 13.55
N PHE A 378 -9.81 2.08 13.31
CA PHE A 378 -10.34 0.71 13.32
C PHE A 378 -11.30 0.48 12.16
N THR A 379 -11.24 -0.70 11.54
CA THR A 379 -12.11 -1.11 10.44
C THR A 379 -12.35 -2.63 10.44
N SER A 380 -13.38 -3.08 9.75
CA SER A 380 -13.59 -4.51 9.42
C SER A 380 -14.35 -4.62 8.10
N PHE A 381 -14.58 -5.81 7.57
CA PHE A 381 -15.31 -6.02 6.31
C PHE A 381 -16.69 -5.35 6.27
N LEU A 382 -17.41 -5.41 7.38
CA LEU A 382 -18.78 -4.87 7.54
C LEU A 382 -18.84 -3.66 8.47
N TYR A 383 -17.67 -3.10 8.81
CA TYR A 383 -17.55 -2.02 9.76
C TYR A 383 -16.67 -0.91 9.15
N PRO A 384 -17.26 0.21 8.71
CA PRO A 384 -16.52 1.34 8.15
C PRO A 384 -15.43 1.84 9.08
N THR A 385 -14.40 2.43 8.51
CA THR A 385 -13.27 2.95 9.30
C THR A 385 -13.73 4.02 10.27
N VAL A 386 -13.44 3.85 11.55
CA VAL A 386 -13.71 4.80 12.63
C VAL A 386 -12.44 5.19 13.35
N SER A 387 -12.46 6.33 14.02
CA SER A 387 -11.40 6.76 14.91
C SER A 387 -11.85 6.64 16.36
N LEU A 388 -11.06 5.93 17.18
CA LEU A 388 -11.24 5.75 18.60
C LEU A 388 -10.20 6.58 19.34
N ARG A 389 -10.56 7.23 20.44
CA ARG A 389 -9.68 7.98 21.31
C ARG A 389 -9.51 7.25 22.63
N TYR A 390 -8.28 7.01 23.05
CA TYR A 390 -7.95 6.53 24.39
C TYR A 390 -7.39 7.67 25.23
N ASP A 391 -7.95 7.86 26.43
CA ASP A 391 -7.49 8.84 27.39
C ASP A 391 -6.83 8.12 28.59
N PHE A 392 -5.54 8.40 28.84
CA PHE A 392 -4.81 7.78 29.94
C PHE A 392 -5.32 8.20 31.33
N ALA A 393 -5.97 9.36 31.46
CA ALA A 393 -6.51 9.83 32.75
C ALA A 393 -7.76 9.05 33.18
N THR A 394 -8.64 8.71 32.23
CA THR A 394 -9.85 7.92 32.49
C THR A 394 -9.63 6.42 32.27
N GLY A 395 -8.69 6.06 31.42
CA GLY A 395 -8.47 4.70 30.97
C GLY A 395 -9.55 4.17 30.03
N GLU A 396 -10.34 5.06 29.41
CA GLU A 396 -11.46 4.70 28.54
C GLU A 396 -11.09 4.87 27.08
N LEU A 397 -11.70 4.01 26.22
CA LEU A 397 -11.61 4.05 24.77
C LEU A 397 -12.98 4.47 24.24
N GLU A 398 -13.06 5.62 23.59
CA GLU A 398 -14.30 6.24 23.12
C GLU A 398 -14.25 6.51 21.62
N PHE A 399 -15.42 6.59 20.97
CA PHE A 399 -15.49 7.02 19.58
C PHE A 399 -15.14 8.52 19.47
N PHE A 400 -14.20 8.84 18.60
CA PHE A 400 -13.90 10.23 18.24
C PHE A 400 -14.92 10.78 17.25
N ALA A 401 -15.36 9.94 16.29
CA ALA A 401 -16.42 10.25 15.34
C ALA A 401 -17.20 9.00 15.00
N GLU A 402 -18.52 9.07 15.09
CA GLU A 402 -19.41 8.02 14.59
C GLU A 402 -19.54 8.15 13.07
N GLN A 403 -19.61 7.00 12.40
CA GLN A 403 -19.87 6.97 10.96
C GLN A 403 -21.24 6.34 10.69
N LYS A 404 -21.99 6.99 9.79
CA LYS A 404 -23.25 6.45 9.26
C LYS A 404 -22.97 5.87 7.87
N TYR A 405 -23.55 4.73 7.58
CA TYR A 405 -23.40 4.03 6.32
C TYR A 405 -24.76 3.56 5.78
N ASN A 406 -24.82 3.39 4.46
CA ASN A 406 -26.07 3.16 3.73
C ASN A 406 -26.29 1.68 3.39
N PHE A 407 -26.03 0.77 4.34
CA PHE A 407 -26.30 -0.67 4.22
C PHE A 407 -26.60 -1.28 5.59
N ASP A 408 -27.15 -2.48 5.60
CA ASP A 408 -27.46 -3.22 6.82
C ASP A 408 -26.41 -4.35 7.02
N PRO A 409 -25.46 -4.19 7.95
CA PRO A 409 -24.42 -5.20 8.21
C PRO A 409 -24.96 -6.50 8.79
N ASP A 410 -26.13 -6.46 9.43
CA ASP A 410 -26.71 -7.63 10.08
C ASP A 410 -27.22 -8.70 9.10
N GLN A 411 -27.31 -8.36 7.82
CA GLN A 411 -27.63 -9.32 6.76
C GLN A 411 -26.45 -10.25 6.41
N PHE A 412 -25.23 -9.89 6.81
CA PHE A 412 -24.02 -10.56 6.40
C PHE A 412 -23.31 -11.22 7.58
N GLN A 413 -22.39 -12.11 7.27
CA GLN A 413 -21.50 -12.74 8.25
C GLN A 413 -20.07 -12.85 7.70
N VAL A 414 -19.12 -12.90 8.63
CA VAL A 414 -17.70 -13.09 8.40
C VAL A 414 -17.26 -14.38 9.06
N ASN A 415 -16.63 -15.27 8.31
CA ASN A 415 -16.06 -16.50 8.81
C ASN A 415 -14.56 -16.53 8.48
N GLN A 416 -13.75 -17.07 9.35
CA GLN A 416 -12.36 -17.39 9.07
C GLN A 416 -12.20 -18.91 8.99
N VAL A 417 -11.50 -19.37 7.96
CA VAL A 417 -11.17 -20.78 7.78
C VAL A 417 -9.69 -20.95 7.48
N PHE A 418 -9.19 -22.16 7.75
CA PHE A 418 -7.82 -22.57 7.41
C PHE A 418 -7.88 -23.75 6.43
N TYR A 419 -7.03 -23.72 5.44
CA TYR A 419 -6.93 -24.77 4.43
C TYR A 419 -5.45 -25.13 4.18
N PRO A 420 -5.15 -26.36 3.78
CA PRO A 420 -3.79 -26.75 3.44
C PRO A 420 -3.42 -26.23 2.04
N SER A 421 -2.26 -25.59 1.93
CA SER A 421 -1.60 -25.35 0.66
C SER A 421 -1.01 -26.64 0.08
N LYS A 422 -0.47 -26.56 -1.13
CA LYS A 422 0.12 -27.71 -1.85
C LYS A 422 1.22 -28.44 -1.09
N ASP A 423 1.99 -27.71 -0.28
CA ASP A 423 3.06 -28.25 0.56
C ASP A 423 2.60 -28.65 1.97
N GLY A 424 1.30 -28.52 2.26
CA GLY A 424 0.70 -28.81 3.56
C GLY A 424 0.71 -27.64 4.53
N THR A 425 1.30 -26.48 4.18
CA THR A 425 1.24 -25.26 5.00
C THR A 425 -0.20 -24.82 5.16
N MET A 426 -0.63 -24.59 6.42
CA MET A 426 -1.97 -24.11 6.71
C MET A 426 -2.06 -22.60 6.45
N VAL A 427 -2.95 -22.22 5.54
CA VAL A 427 -3.20 -20.83 5.14
C VAL A 427 -4.58 -20.41 5.60
N SER A 428 -4.73 -19.21 6.14
CA SER A 428 -6.03 -18.68 6.53
C SER A 428 -6.66 -17.84 5.45
N MET A 429 -7.99 -17.80 5.43
CA MET A 429 -8.75 -16.86 4.62
C MET A 429 -10.05 -16.45 5.33
N TYR A 430 -10.52 -15.25 5.03
CA TYR A 430 -11.83 -14.77 5.45
C TYR A 430 -12.86 -14.95 4.33
N LEU A 431 -14.06 -15.36 4.72
CA LEU A 431 -15.22 -15.46 3.84
C LEU A 431 -16.30 -14.52 4.35
N VAL A 432 -16.80 -13.66 3.47
CA VAL A 432 -17.87 -12.70 3.77
C VAL A 432 -19.02 -12.96 2.81
N HIS A 433 -20.22 -13.18 3.35
CA HIS A 433 -21.42 -13.48 2.55
C HIS A 433 -22.71 -13.20 3.32
N LYS A 434 -23.85 -13.24 2.65
CA LYS A 434 -25.16 -13.18 3.31
C LYS A 434 -25.36 -14.34 4.27
N LYS A 435 -26.02 -14.07 5.41
CA LYS A 435 -26.48 -15.12 6.33
C LYS A 435 -27.42 -16.09 5.60
N GLY A 436 -27.29 -17.37 5.90
CA GLY A 436 -28.12 -18.40 5.27
C GLY A 436 -27.68 -18.80 3.85
N LEU A 437 -26.43 -18.51 3.46
CA LEU A 437 -25.86 -18.96 2.18
C LEU A 437 -25.98 -20.48 2.03
N GLU A 438 -26.53 -20.94 0.91
CA GLU A 438 -26.57 -22.36 0.57
C GLU A 438 -25.26 -22.78 -0.13
N LEU A 439 -24.60 -23.80 0.39
CA LEU A 439 -23.38 -24.37 -0.20
C LEU A 439 -23.76 -25.38 -1.30
N ASN A 440 -24.24 -24.87 -2.42
CA ASN A 440 -24.69 -25.63 -3.58
C ASN A 440 -23.68 -25.64 -4.76
N GLY A 441 -22.58 -24.90 -4.61
CA GLY A 441 -21.55 -24.78 -5.66
C GLY A 441 -21.87 -23.76 -6.75
N ASP A 442 -22.92 -22.94 -6.60
CA ASP A 442 -23.36 -22.01 -7.66
C ASP A 442 -23.29 -20.51 -7.24
N ASN A 443 -22.67 -20.21 -6.10
CA ASN A 443 -22.59 -18.83 -5.65
C ASN A 443 -21.48 -18.08 -6.39
N PRO A 444 -21.75 -16.90 -6.97
CA PRO A 444 -20.70 -16.02 -7.50
C PRO A 444 -19.70 -15.69 -6.39
N THR A 445 -18.43 -15.96 -6.64
CA THR A 445 -17.38 -15.78 -5.63
C THR A 445 -16.25 -14.95 -6.19
N LEU A 446 -15.85 -13.94 -5.43
CA LEU A 446 -14.70 -13.08 -5.72
C LEU A 446 -13.60 -13.38 -4.70
N LEU A 447 -12.51 -13.98 -5.18
CA LEU A 447 -11.34 -14.35 -4.40
C LEU A 447 -10.26 -13.30 -4.58
N TYR A 448 -9.87 -12.63 -3.51
CA TYR A 448 -8.87 -11.58 -3.48
C TYR A 448 -7.58 -12.04 -2.77
N GLY A 449 -6.43 -11.62 -3.28
CA GLY A 449 -5.14 -11.84 -2.64
C GLY A 449 -4.09 -10.82 -3.05
N TYR A 450 -2.98 -10.80 -2.30
CA TYR A 450 -1.83 -9.93 -2.55
C TYR A 450 -0.51 -10.71 -2.50
N GLY A 451 -0.08 -11.17 -1.31
CA GLY A 451 1.03 -12.11 -1.11
C GLY A 451 2.41 -11.58 -1.49
N GLY A 452 2.89 -10.53 -0.82
CA GLY A 452 4.24 -10.01 -1.02
C GLY A 452 4.54 -8.76 -0.20
N PHE A 453 5.80 -8.34 -0.22
CA PHE A 453 6.28 -7.08 0.36
C PHE A 453 6.04 -6.95 1.86
N ASN A 454 5.92 -8.05 2.58
CA ASN A 454 5.62 -8.02 4.01
C ASN A 454 4.30 -7.27 4.34
N ILE A 455 3.37 -7.20 3.35
CA ILE A 455 2.07 -6.51 3.50
C ILE A 455 1.02 -7.53 3.92
N SER A 456 0.49 -7.36 5.14
CA SER A 456 -0.62 -8.15 5.64
C SER A 456 -1.93 -7.77 4.96
N ILE A 457 -2.70 -8.77 4.59
CA ILE A 457 -4.07 -8.62 4.14
C ILE A 457 -5.00 -8.91 5.33
N THR A 458 -5.72 -7.88 5.78
CA THR A 458 -6.50 -7.92 7.02
C THR A 458 -7.89 -7.33 6.80
N PRO A 459 -8.89 -7.71 7.63
CA PRO A 459 -10.26 -7.26 7.47
C PRO A 459 -10.36 -5.74 7.32
N SER A 460 -10.89 -5.26 6.19
CA SER A 460 -11.03 -3.85 5.88
C SER A 460 -12.36 -3.54 5.21
N PHE A 461 -12.90 -2.35 5.43
CA PHE A 461 -14.14 -1.91 4.79
C PHE A 461 -13.88 -1.37 3.38
N ALA A 462 -14.73 -1.77 2.44
CA ALA A 462 -14.78 -1.16 1.11
C ALA A 462 -16.24 -1.08 0.64
N PRO A 463 -16.77 0.11 0.28
CA PRO A 463 -18.14 0.27 -0.21
C PRO A 463 -18.46 -0.62 -1.40
N SER A 464 -17.50 -0.81 -2.30
CA SER A 464 -17.67 -1.68 -3.49
C SER A 464 -18.00 -3.14 -3.14
N ARG A 465 -17.38 -3.67 -2.07
CA ARG A 465 -17.66 -5.06 -1.62
C ARG A 465 -19.09 -5.21 -1.12
N ILE A 466 -19.67 -4.17 -0.54
CA ILE A 466 -21.06 -4.20 -0.07
C ILE A 466 -22.01 -4.44 -1.25
N TRP A 467 -21.78 -3.77 -2.38
CA TRP A 467 -22.57 -4.04 -3.60
C TRP A 467 -22.49 -5.52 -4.00
N TRP A 468 -21.30 -6.11 -4.02
CA TRP A 468 -21.08 -7.53 -4.36
C TRP A 468 -21.86 -8.47 -3.42
N LEU A 469 -21.80 -8.19 -2.13
CA LEU A 469 -22.50 -8.96 -1.10
C LEU A 469 -24.03 -8.79 -1.21
N GLU A 470 -24.52 -7.60 -1.51
CA GLU A 470 -25.96 -7.33 -1.73
C GLU A 470 -26.51 -8.12 -2.92
N GLN A 471 -25.71 -8.41 -3.93
CA GLN A 471 -26.10 -9.25 -5.06
C GLN A 471 -26.06 -10.77 -4.73
N GLY A 472 -25.70 -11.13 -3.51
CA GLY A 472 -25.58 -12.54 -3.09
C GLY A 472 -24.22 -13.16 -3.37
N GLY A 473 -23.24 -12.35 -3.77
CA GLY A 473 -21.87 -12.81 -3.98
C GLY A 473 -21.16 -13.17 -2.68
N VAL A 474 -20.21 -14.09 -2.76
CA VAL A 474 -19.25 -14.41 -1.69
C VAL A 474 -17.96 -13.63 -1.95
N TYR A 475 -17.45 -12.91 -0.95
CA TYR A 475 -16.15 -12.29 -1.00
C TYR A 475 -15.16 -13.07 -0.14
N VAL A 476 -14.00 -13.39 -0.68
CA VAL A 476 -12.95 -14.16 0.00
C VAL A 476 -11.65 -13.42 -0.04
N GLU A 477 -10.98 -13.31 1.09
CA GLU A 477 -9.70 -12.62 1.25
C GLU A 477 -8.69 -13.56 1.89
N VAL A 478 -7.56 -13.82 1.19
CA VAL A 478 -6.58 -14.85 1.58
C VAL A 478 -5.34 -14.24 2.19
N ASN A 479 -4.86 -14.82 3.28
CA ASN A 479 -3.65 -14.44 4.01
C ASN A 479 -2.44 -15.23 3.48
N LEU A 480 -1.98 -14.89 2.29
CA LEU A 480 -0.95 -15.63 1.55
C LEU A 480 0.43 -15.45 2.17
N ARG A 481 1.30 -16.46 2.03
CA ARG A 481 2.74 -16.28 2.22
C ARG A 481 3.25 -15.10 1.41
N GLY A 482 4.31 -14.44 1.88
CA GLY A 482 4.78 -13.16 1.33
C GLY A 482 4.23 -11.92 2.02
N GLY A 483 3.08 -12.03 2.71
CA GLY A 483 2.61 -11.06 3.70
C GLY A 483 3.29 -11.22 5.06
N SER A 484 2.84 -10.43 6.06
CA SER A 484 3.38 -10.50 7.44
C SER A 484 2.39 -11.02 8.47
N GLU A 485 1.30 -11.63 8.05
CA GLU A 485 0.21 -12.06 8.94
C GLU A 485 0.70 -12.99 10.06
N TYR A 486 1.77 -13.76 9.79
CA TYR A 486 2.39 -14.70 10.73
C TYR A 486 3.88 -14.40 10.98
N GLY A 487 4.33 -13.16 10.68
CA GLY A 487 5.69 -12.67 10.92
C GLY A 487 6.63 -12.75 9.72
N GLU A 488 7.91 -12.42 9.94
CA GLU A 488 8.92 -12.32 8.87
C GLU A 488 9.19 -13.67 8.18
N GLU A 489 9.09 -14.80 8.90
CA GLU A 489 9.20 -16.13 8.29
C GLU A 489 8.10 -16.39 7.24
N TRP A 490 6.89 -15.87 7.48
CA TRP A 490 5.77 -15.92 6.53
C TRP A 490 6.04 -15.10 5.27
N HIS A 491 6.64 -13.92 5.43
CA HIS A 491 7.09 -13.08 4.34
C HIS A 491 8.17 -13.79 3.51
N GLN A 492 9.23 -14.27 4.15
CA GLN A 492 10.35 -14.95 3.48
C GLN A 492 9.93 -16.23 2.74
N ALA A 493 8.89 -16.91 3.22
CA ALA A 493 8.32 -18.07 2.55
C ALA A 493 7.57 -17.76 1.26
N GLY A 494 7.38 -16.48 0.91
CA GLY A 494 6.70 -16.01 -0.31
C GLY A 494 7.50 -15.04 -1.17
N MET A 495 8.81 -14.86 -0.94
CA MET A 495 9.67 -13.94 -1.71
C MET A 495 10.79 -14.69 -2.46
N LEU A 496 11.42 -14.02 -3.44
CA LEU A 496 12.53 -14.56 -4.22
C LEU A 496 12.21 -15.97 -4.80
N ALA A 497 13.09 -16.94 -4.55
CA ALA A 497 12.94 -18.32 -5.02
C ALA A 497 11.67 -19.01 -4.47
N ASN A 498 11.12 -18.52 -3.35
CA ASN A 498 9.92 -19.04 -2.71
C ASN A 498 8.60 -18.46 -3.26
N LYS A 499 8.66 -17.53 -4.23
CA LYS A 499 7.46 -16.84 -4.76
C LYS A 499 6.39 -17.78 -5.28
N GLN A 500 6.73 -18.95 -5.79
CA GLN A 500 5.76 -19.95 -6.23
C GLN A 500 4.81 -20.40 -5.11
N ASN A 501 5.25 -20.40 -3.84
CA ASN A 501 4.41 -20.74 -2.71
C ASN A 501 3.18 -19.85 -2.61
N VAL A 502 3.31 -18.55 -2.96
CA VAL A 502 2.19 -17.59 -2.97
C VAL A 502 1.11 -17.99 -3.99
N PHE A 503 1.53 -18.41 -5.17
CA PHE A 503 0.62 -18.86 -6.23
C PHE A 503 -0.02 -20.20 -5.85
N ASP A 504 0.76 -21.12 -5.29
CA ASP A 504 0.25 -22.42 -4.81
C ASP A 504 -0.77 -22.24 -3.69
N ASP A 505 -0.55 -21.31 -2.74
CA ASP A 505 -1.50 -20.95 -1.67
C ASP A 505 -2.83 -20.45 -2.25
N PHE A 506 -2.76 -19.57 -3.26
CA PHE A 506 -3.95 -18.96 -3.85
C PHE A 506 -4.74 -19.95 -4.72
N ILE A 507 -4.05 -20.80 -5.48
CA ILE A 507 -4.66 -21.91 -6.24
C ILE A 507 -5.36 -22.87 -5.27
N ALA A 508 -4.70 -23.23 -4.17
CA ALA A 508 -5.30 -24.12 -3.16
C ALA A 508 -6.55 -23.51 -2.51
N ALA A 509 -6.58 -22.18 -2.29
CA ALA A 509 -7.79 -21.48 -1.82
C ALA A 509 -8.97 -21.65 -2.79
N ALA A 510 -8.70 -21.46 -4.09
CA ALA A 510 -9.70 -21.64 -5.14
C ALA A 510 -10.22 -23.08 -5.19
N GLU A 511 -9.34 -24.07 -5.15
CA GLU A 511 -9.68 -25.49 -5.11
C GLU A 511 -10.50 -25.84 -3.85
N TRP A 512 -10.13 -25.28 -2.70
CA TRP A 512 -10.85 -25.47 -1.44
C TRP A 512 -12.27 -24.92 -1.52
N LEU A 513 -12.46 -23.72 -2.07
CA LEU A 513 -13.78 -23.10 -2.25
C LEU A 513 -14.70 -23.93 -3.12
N ILE A 514 -14.19 -24.50 -4.22
CA ILE A 514 -14.93 -25.39 -5.12
C ILE A 514 -15.27 -26.72 -4.41
N ALA A 515 -14.29 -27.34 -3.77
CA ALA A 515 -14.47 -28.61 -3.06
C ALA A 515 -15.51 -28.52 -1.92
N ASN A 516 -15.56 -27.36 -1.23
CA ASN A 516 -16.51 -27.09 -0.14
C ASN A 516 -17.83 -26.49 -0.65
N LYS A 517 -18.08 -26.47 -1.95
CA LYS A 517 -19.33 -26.04 -2.60
C LYS A 517 -19.72 -24.58 -2.32
N TYR A 518 -18.76 -23.72 -2.03
CA TYR A 518 -19.01 -22.28 -2.04
C TYR A 518 -19.29 -21.80 -3.46
N THR A 519 -18.56 -22.34 -4.43
CA THR A 519 -18.62 -21.93 -5.84
C THR A 519 -18.24 -23.09 -6.76
N ARG A 520 -18.18 -22.81 -8.05
CA ARG A 520 -17.61 -23.64 -9.12
C ARG A 520 -16.77 -22.79 -10.06
N THR A 521 -15.96 -23.39 -10.88
CA THR A 521 -15.04 -22.69 -11.80
C THR A 521 -15.69 -21.52 -12.54
N GLU A 522 -16.87 -21.75 -13.15
CA GLU A 522 -17.56 -20.73 -13.97
C GLU A 522 -18.15 -19.58 -13.15
N LYS A 523 -18.20 -19.69 -11.83
CA LYS A 523 -18.69 -18.67 -10.89
C LYS A 523 -17.59 -18.11 -9.98
N LEU A 524 -16.33 -18.50 -10.20
CA LEU A 524 -15.18 -18.04 -9.42
C LEU A 524 -14.39 -16.98 -10.19
N ALA A 525 -14.40 -15.75 -9.66
CA ALA A 525 -13.50 -14.69 -10.10
C ALA A 525 -12.32 -14.54 -9.14
N ILE A 526 -11.18 -14.15 -9.70
CA ILE A 526 -10.02 -13.73 -8.92
C ILE A 526 -9.70 -12.26 -9.18
N GLU A 527 -9.32 -11.55 -8.14
CA GLU A 527 -8.92 -10.15 -8.20
C GLU A 527 -7.61 -9.92 -7.45
N GLY A 528 -6.73 -9.13 -8.03
CA GLY A 528 -5.51 -8.66 -7.38
C GLY A 528 -4.94 -7.45 -8.11
N ARG A 529 -4.23 -6.59 -7.36
CA ARG A 529 -3.68 -5.33 -7.85
C ARG A 529 -2.18 -5.24 -7.52
N SER A 530 -1.40 -4.58 -8.39
CA SER A 530 0.05 -4.42 -8.20
C SER A 530 0.75 -5.80 -8.10
N ASN A 531 1.41 -6.12 -6.98
CA ASN A 531 1.88 -7.47 -6.70
C ASN A 531 0.72 -8.50 -6.69
N GLY A 532 -0.49 -8.11 -6.27
CA GLY A 532 -1.70 -8.92 -6.43
C GLY A 532 -2.10 -9.11 -7.91
N GLY A 533 -1.77 -8.17 -8.77
CA GLY A 533 -1.89 -8.30 -10.23
C GLY A 533 -0.92 -9.35 -10.80
N LEU A 534 0.31 -9.40 -10.29
CA LEU A 534 1.24 -10.50 -10.55
C LEU A 534 0.63 -11.84 -10.08
N LEU A 535 0.09 -11.89 -8.87
CA LEU A 535 -0.55 -13.07 -8.31
C LEU A 535 -1.61 -13.65 -9.26
N VAL A 536 -2.62 -12.85 -9.60
CA VAL A 536 -3.77 -13.35 -10.38
C VAL A 536 -3.38 -13.66 -11.82
N SER A 537 -2.46 -12.90 -12.41
CA SER A 537 -1.95 -13.19 -13.75
C SER A 537 -1.11 -14.47 -13.80
N ALA A 538 -0.26 -14.71 -12.81
CA ALA A 538 0.51 -15.96 -12.70
C ALA A 538 -0.41 -17.17 -12.48
N CYS A 539 -1.37 -17.07 -11.56
CA CYS A 539 -2.33 -18.15 -11.28
C CYS A 539 -3.19 -18.49 -12.51
N MET A 540 -3.69 -17.47 -13.23
CA MET A 540 -4.47 -17.66 -14.45
C MET A 540 -3.66 -18.35 -15.55
N VAL A 541 -2.40 -17.96 -15.73
CA VAL A 541 -1.54 -18.57 -16.76
C VAL A 541 -1.16 -20.01 -16.39
N GLN A 542 -0.95 -20.30 -15.08
CA GLN A 542 -0.65 -21.66 -14.60
C GLN A 542 -1.89 -22.57 -14.59
N ARG A 543 -3.08 -22.02 -14.28
CA ARG A 543 -4.33 -22.77 -14.13
C ARG A 543 -5.51 -22.05 -14.82
N PRO A 544 -5.48 -21.94 -16.17
CA PRO A 544 -6.56 -21.29 -16.91
C PRO A 544 -7.91 -22.04 -16.81
N ASP A 545 -7.88 -23.29 -16.40
CA ASP A 545 -9.04 -24.16 -16.18
C ASP A 545 -9.80 -23.88 -14.86
N LEU A 546 -9.22 -23.12 -13.93
CA LEU A 546 -9.71 -23.01 -12.54
C LEU A 546 -10.63 -21.81 -12.32
N PHE A 547 -10.61 -20.80 -13.17
CA PHE A 547 -11.27 -19.53 -12.95
C PHE A 547 -12.26 -19.19 -14.08
N GLY A 548 -13.41 -18.57 -13.71
CA GLY A 548 -14.40 -18.07 -14.66
C GLY A 548 -14.12 -16.64 -15.12
N ALA A 549 -13.52 -15.81 -14.24
CA ALA A 549 -13.16 -14.44 -14.56
C ALA A 549 -11.91 -13.98 -13.80
N VAL A 550 -11.20 -12.99 -14.35
CA VAL A 550 -10.00 -12.40 -13.74
C VAL A 550 -10.04 -10.88 -13.83
N ILE A 551 -9.85 -10.22 -12.70
CA ILE A 551 -9.62 -8.78 -12.60
C ILE A 551 -8.14 -8.57 -12.25
N CYS A 552 -7.38 -8.08 -13.22
CA CYS A 552 -5.92 -7.94 -13.13
C CYS A 552 -5.56 -6.45 -13.10
N GLY A 553 -5.40 -5.88 -11.90
CA GLY A 553 -5.22 -4.45 -11.70
C GLY A 553 -3.75 -4.03 -11.60
N VAL A 554 -3.36 -3.00 -12.38
CA VAL A 554 -2.00 -2.39 -12.38
C VAL A 554 -0.88 -3.42 -12.16
N PRO A 555 -0.84 -4.50 -12.97
CA PRO A 555 -0.11 -5.71 -12.64
C PRO A 555 1.38 -5.63 -12.99
N VAL A 556 2.22 -6.32 -12.20
CA VAL A 556 3.62 -6.59 -12.56
C VAL A 556 3.68 -7.92 -13.31
N THR A 557 3.77 -7.90 -14.64
CA THR A 557 3.67 -9.10 -15.49
C THR A 557 4.94 -9.49 -16.22
N ASP A 558 5.84 -8.53 -16.44
CA ASP A 558 7.15 -8.77 -17.04
C ASP A 558 8.21 -8.83 -15.93
N MET A 559 8.46 -10.04 -15.43
CA MET A 559 9.37 -10.24 -14.30
C MET A 559 10.85 -10.21 -14.72
N LEU A 560 11.15 -10.19 -15.99
CA LEU A 560 12.53 -10.09 -16.46
C LEU A 560 13.00 -8.65 -16.62
N ARG A 561 12.05 -7.69 -16.77
CA ARG A 561 12.37 -6.30 -17.08
C ARG A 561 11.82 -5.27 -16.08
N TYR A 562 11.01 -5.69 -15.10
CA TYR A 562 10.36 -4.78 -14.16
C TYR A 562 11.34 -3.80 -13.48
N HIS A 563 12.56 -4.27 -13.15
CA HIS A 563 13.60 -3.49 -12.47
C HIS A 563 14.21 -2.37 -13.34
N LYS A 564 13.95 -2.37 -14.65
CA LYS A 564 14.41 -1.35 -15.60
C LYS A 564 13.52 -0.11 -15.64
N TRP A 565 12.33 -0.18 -15.06
CA TRP A 565 11.35 0.90 -15.14
C TRP A 565 11.16 1.62 -13.80
N THR A 566 11.26 2.93 -13.84
CA THR A 566 10.93 3.85 -12.72
C THR A 566 11.43 3.35 -11.36
N VAL A 567 10.51 3.01 -10.45
CA VAL A 567 10.83 2.50 -9.10
C VAL A 567 10.93 0.97 -9.04
N GLY A 568 10.79 0.25 -10.15
CA GLY A 568 10.80 -1.22 -10.17
C GLY A 568 12.04 -1.85 -9.54
N ARG A 569 13.21 -1.20 -9.65
CA ARG A 569 14.43 -1.65 -9.00
C ARG A 569 14.37 -1.67 -7.47
N TYR A 570 13.46 -0.91 -6.84
CA TYR A 570 13.24 -0.98 -5.39
C TYR A 570 12.69 -2.34 -4.96
N TRP A 571 12.13 -3.12 -5.89
CA TRP A 571 11.53 -4.43 -5.63
C TRP A 571 12.52 -5.60 -5.81
N ILE A 572 13.79 -5.33 -6.14
CA ILE A 572 14.82 -6.36 -6.29
C ILE A 572 14.98 -7.21 -5.02
N PRO A 573 14.94 -6.64 -3.79
CA PRO A 573 14.98 -7.45 -2.58
C PRO A 573 13.83 -8.46 -2.46
N GLU A 574 12.66 -8.16 -2.99
CA GLU A 574 11.48 -9.03 -2.98
C GLU A 574 11.46 -10.04 -4.12
N TYR A 575 11.80 -9.60 -5.35
CA TYR A 575 11.66 -10.43 -6.55
C TYR A 575 12.96 -11.00 -7.10
N GLY A 576 14.10 -10.32 -6.91
CA GLY A 576 15.37 -10.67 -7.53
C GLY A 576 15.64 -9.92 -8.83
N ASN A 577 16.84 -10.04 -9.38
CA ASN A 577 17.28 -9.40 -10.62
C ASN A 577 17.71 -10.44 -11.66
N ALA A 578 16.94 -10.55 -12.73
CA ALA A 578 17.16 -11.54 -13.80
C ALA A 578 18.42 -11.28 -14.63
N GLU A 579 18.89 -10.01 -14.73
CA GLU A 579 20.07 -9.67 -15.52
C GLU A 579 21.37 -10.00 -14.80
N GLU A 580 21.42 -9.72 -13.50
CA GLU A 580 22.63 -9.82 -12.70
C GLU A 580 22.87 -11.24 -12.15
N ASN A 581 21.78 -12.01 -11.95
CA ASN A 581 21.88 -13.30 -11.27
C ASN A 581 21.14 -14.41 -12.06
N PRO A 582 21.87 -15.46 -12.52
CA PRO A 582 21.27 -16.55 -13.26
C PRO A 582 20.25 -17.38 -12.45
N GLU A 583 20.40 -17.48 -11.13
CA GLU A 583 19.40 -18.14 -10.28
C GLU A 583 18.11 -17.32 -10.21
N HIS A 584 18.24 -15.99 -10.09
CA HIS A 584 17.09 -15.07 -10.13
C HIS A 584 16.38 -15.17 -11.49
N PHE A 585 17.12 -15.19 -12.59
CA PHE A 585 16.54 -15.42 -13.91
C PHE A 585 15.75 -16.72 -13.94
N ALA A 586 16.29 -17.80 -13.42
CA ALA A 586 15.68 -19.12 -13.51
C ALA A 586 14.30 -19.17 -12.81
N PHE A 587 14.16 -18.61 -11.60
CA PHE A 587 12.86 -18.63 -10.93
C PHE A 587 11.92 -17.53 -11.44
N LEU A 588 12.42 -16.33 -11.81
CA LEU A 588 11.61 -15.26 -12.40
C LEU A 588 11.00 -15.70 -13.73
N TYR A 589 11.79 -16.29 -14.62
CA TYR A 589 11.32 -16.76 -15.93
C TYR A 589 10.27 -17.86 -15.81
N ARG A 590 10.41 -18.73 -14.78
CA ARG A 590 9.49 -19.84 -14.54
C ARG A 590 8.07 -19.38 -14.25
N TYR A 591 7.90 -18.29 -13.50
CA TYR A 591 6.56 -17.81 -13.15
C TYR A 591 6.14 -16.51 -13.83
N SER A 592 7.03 -15.81 -14.54
CA SER A 592 6.71 -14.54 -15.21
C SER A 592 5.45 -14.66 -16.07
N PRO A 593 4.35 -13.97 -15.75
CA PRO A 593 3.09 -14.16 -16.45
C PRO A 593 3.21 -13.92 -17.95
N LEU A 594 3.85 -12.82 -18.35
CA LEU A 594 4.04 -12.46 -19.76
C LEU A 594 4.74 -13.55 -20.57
N HIS A 595 5.80 -14.16 -19.99
CA HIS A 595 6.64 -15.13 -20.68
C HIS A 595 6.06 -16.57 -20.69
N ASN A 596 5.01 -16.81 -19.92
CA ASN A 596 4.37 -18.11 -19.77
C ASN A 596 2.97 -18.18 -20.40
N VAL A 597 2.54 -17.12 -21.10
CA VAL A 597 1.32 -17.18 -21.92
C VAL A 597 1.53 -18.19 -23.06
N LYS A 598 0.65 -19.20 -23.15
CA LYS A 598 0.64 -20.23 -24.15
C LYS A 598 -0.73 -20.28 -24.84
N PRO A 599 -0.87 -20.86 -26.04
CA PRO A 599 -2.18 -21.12 -26.61
C PRO A 599 -3.05 -21.94 -25.65
N ALA A 600 -4.13 -21.33 -25.09
CA ALA A 600 -5.05 -21.95 -24.15
C ALA A 600 -6.39 -21.23 -24.15
N SER A 601 -7.43 -21.86 -23.58
CA SER A 601 -8.71 -21.19 -23.28
C SER A 601 -8.58 -20.46 -21.95
N TYR A 602 -8.23 -19.17 -22.01
CA TYR A 602 -8.14 -18.32 -20.82
C TYR A 602 -9.52 -17.86 -20.36
N PRO A 603 -9.72 -17.64 -19.03
CA PRO A 603 -10.95 -17.07 -18.50
C PRO A 603 -11.18 -15.65 -19.02
N ALA A 604 -12.43 -15.17 -18.90
CA ALA A 604 -12.73 -13.79 -19.19
C ALA A 604 -11.86 -12.87 -18.31
N THR A 605 -11.12 -11.94 -18.92
CA THR A 605 -10.11 -11.15 -18.22
C THR A 605 -10.29 -9.66 -18.48
N LEU A 606 -10.34 -8.87 -17.42
CA LEU A 606 -10.27 -7.41 -17.46
C LEU A 606 -8.95 -6.97 -16.84
N VAL A 607 -8.02 -6.51 -17.67
CA VAL A 607 -6.79 -5.87 -17.24
C VAL A 607 -7.08 -4.38 -17.02
N VAL A 608 -6.76 -3.87 -15.85
CA VAL A 608 -6.98 -2.46 -15.47
C VAL A 608 -5.62 -1.81 -15.22
N THR A 609 -5.37 -0.65 -15.84
CA THR A 609 -4.15 0.14 -15.60
C THR A 609 -4.45 1.63 -15.71
N ALA A 610 -3.44 2.47 -15.52
CA ALA A 610 -3.55 3.92 -15.64
C ALA A 610 -2.40 4.48 -16.48
N GLU A 611 -2.68 5.50 -17.29
CA GLU A 611 -1.69 6.08 -18.22
C GLU A 611 -0.52 6.75 -17.51
N GLY A 612 -0.76 7.32 -16.32
CA GLY A 612 0.24 8.03 -15.50
C GLY A 612 0.82 7.19 -14.37
N ASP A 613 0.66 5.87 -14.40
CA ASP A 613 1.23 5.00 -13.36
C ASP A 613 2.76 4.94 -13.49
N ASP A 614 3.44 5.72 -12.63
CA ASP A 614 4.90 5.79 -12.55
C ASP A 614 5.49 4.88 -11.47
N ARG A 615 4.64 4.07 -10.82
CA ARG A 615 5.03 2.99 -9.90
C ARG A 615 5.13 1.66 -10.63
N VAL A 616 4.02 1.18 -11.19
CA VAL A 616 3.97 0.01 -12.07
C VAL A 616 3.58 0.49 -13.47
N VAL A 617 4.59 0.73 -14.30
CA VAL A 617 4.38 1.32 -15.63
C VAL A 617 3.37 0.54 -16.46
N PRO A 618 2.49 1.22 -17.22
CA PRO A 618 1.41 0.57 -17.97
C PRO A 618 1.90 -0.42 -19.04
N GLY A 619 3.18 -0.34 -19.45
CA GLY A 619 3.81 -1.31 -20.34
C GLY A 619 3.67 -2.76 -19.92
N HIS A 620 3.65 -3.03 -18.60
CA HIS A 620 3.32 -4.36 -18.07
C HIS A 620 1.95 -4.85 -18.53
N ALA A 621 0.93 -4.04 -18.30
CA ALA A 621 -0.45 -4.34 -18.66
C ALA A 621 -0.64 -4.45 -20.18
N PHE A 622 0.01 -3.57 -20.96
CA PHE A 622 -0.08 -3.54 -22.42
C PHE A 622 0.50 -4.79 -23.05
N LYS A 623 1.73 -5.15 -22.69
CA LYS A 623 2.41 -6.35 -23.17
C LYS A 623 1.63 -7.62 -22.81
N PHE A 624 1.17 -7.70 -21.57
CA PHE A 624 0.42 -8.86 -21.09
C PHE A 624 -0.94 -9.02 -21.80
N THR A 625 -1.68 -7.92 -21.98
CA THR A 625 -2.93 -7.94 -22.74
C THR A 625 -2.71 -8.42 -24.18
N ALA A 626 -1.69 -7.90 -24.86
CA ALA A 626 -1.35 -8.30 -26.22
C ALA A 626 -1.00 -9.81 -26.31
N ALA A 627 -0.22 -10.31 -25.36
CA ALA A 627 0.15 -11.72 -25.28
C ALA A 627 -1.06 -12.62 -25.02
N LEU A 628 -1.93 -12.22 -24.07
CA LEU A 628 -3.16 -12.98 -23.77
C LEU A 628 -4.12 -13.04 -24.97
N GLN A 629 -4.33 -11.90 -25.65
CA GLN A 629 -5.19 -11.84 -26.85
C GLN A 629 -4.67 -12.73 -27.98
N GLU A 630 -3.36 -12.84 -28.16
CA GLU A 630 -2.75 -13.75 -29.13
C GLU A 630 -2.85 -15.22 -28.69
N GLY A 631 -2.69 -15.48 -27.37
CA GLY A 631 -2.73 -16.84 -26.80
C GLY A 631 -4.14 -17.41 -26.63
N GLN A 632 -5.18 -16.57 -26.65
CA GLN A 632 -6.57 -16.97 -26.38
C GLN A 632 -7.10 -17.93 -27.49
N GLN A 633 -7.47 -19.11 -27.08
CA GLN A 633 -8.09 -20.13 -27.96
C GLN A 633 -9.61 -20.24 -27.74
N GLY A 634 -10.12 -19.71 -26.63
CA GLY A 634 -11.54 -19.70 -26.31
C GLY A 634 -12.24 -18.44 -26.82
N SER A 635 -13.52 -18.29 -26.45
CA SER A 635 -14.35 -17.12 -26.80
C SER A 635 -14.45 -16.08 -25.68
N ALA A 636 -13.85 -16.34 -24.54
CA ALA A 636 -13.89 -15.42 -23.40
C ALA A 636 -13.13 -14.12 -23.71
N PRO A 637 -13.66 -12.95 -23.34
CA PRO A 637 -13.07 -11.66 -23.69
C PRO A 637 -11.79 -11.41 -22.89
N ILE A 638 -10.79 -10.81 -23.55
CA ILE A 638 -9.57 -10.26 -22.94
C ILE A 638 -9.60 -8.77 -23.22
N LEU A 639 -9.84 -7.98 -22.20
CA LEU A 639 -10.09 -6.55 -22.27
C LEU A 639 -9.05 -5.75 -21.51
N LEU A 640 -8.77 -4.53 -21.98
CA LEU A 640 -7.87 -3.58 -21.34
C LEU A 640 -8.63 -2.29 -21.03
N ARG A 641 -8.70 -1.93 -19.75
CA ARG A 641 -9.21 -0.64 -19.27
C ARG A 641 -8.05 0.24 -18.83
N VAL A 642 -7.89 1.40 -19.46
CA VAL A 642 -6.85 2.38 -19.11
C VAL A 642 -7.50 3.64 -18.55
N ASP A 643 -7.14 3.97 -17.32
CA ASP A 643 -7.63 5.19 -16.66
C ASP A 643 -6.75 6.38 -17.04
N ARG A 644 -7.37 7.44 -17.55
CA ARG A 644 -6.65 8.65 -17.96
C ARG A 644 -6.40 9.56 -16.76
N LYS A 645 -5.28 10.31 -16.75
CA LYS A 645 -4.91 11.22 -15.66
C LYS A 645 -5.04 10.54 -14.27
N SER A 646 -4.54 9.34 -14.16
CA SER A 646 -4.50 8.54 -12.94
C SER A 646 -3.17 7.81 -12.86
N GLY A 647 -2.73 7.52 -11.63
CA GLY A 647 -1.53 6.73 -11.37
C GLY A 647 -1.88 5.40 -10.71
N HIS A 648 -1.01 4.94 -9.80
CA HIS A 648 -1.14 3.62 -9.14
C HIS A 648 -2.33 3.50 -8.18
N GLY A 649 -3.04 4.58 -7.89
CA GLY A 649 -4.24 4.61 -7.05
C GLY A 649 -4.18 5.68 -5.96
N HIS A 650 -3.01 6.16 -5.56
CA HIS A 650 -2.88 7.26 -4.61
C HIS A 650 -3.45 8.56 -5.20
N GLY A 651 -4.25 9.30 -4.40
CA GLY A 651 -4.86 10.55 -4.87
C GLY A 651 -5.91 10.41 -5.97
N LYS A 652 -6.38 9.19 -6.27
CA LYS A 652 -7.41 8.95 -7.27
C LYS A 652 -8.74 9.57 -6.84
N PRO A 653 -9.39 10.41 -7.70
CA PRO A 653 -10.68 11.02 -7.40
C PRO A 653 -11.77 10.00 -7.08
N THR A 654 -12.64 10.31 -6.12
CA THR A 654 -13.77 9.44 -5.72
C THR A 654 -14.64 9.03 -6.92
N ALA A 655 -14.96 9.97 -7.82
CA ALA A 655 -15.74 9.67 -9.02
C ALA A 655 -15.07 8.61 -9.90
N LYS A 656 -13.75 8.68 -10.09
CA LYS A 656 -12.98 7.69 -10.87
C LYS A 656 -12.91 6.33 -10.18
N ILE A 657 -12.85 6.29 -8.85
CA ILE A 657 -12.91 5.04 -8.08
C ILE A 657 -14.26 4.36 -8.30
N ILE A 658 -15.36 5.11 -8.21
CA ILE A 658 -16.71 4.61 -8.45
C ILE A 658 -16.85 4.09 -9.90
N ASP A 659 -16.35 4.83 -10.88
CA ASP A 659 -16.41 4.43 -12.30
C ASP A 659 -15.63 3.13 -12.55
N GLU A 660 -14.45 2.99 -12.00
CA GLU A 660 -13.66 1.77 -12.13
C GLU A 660 -14.37 0.56 -11.52
N HIS A 661 -14.91 0.70 -10.31
CA HIS A 661 -15.66 -0.40 -9.67
C HIS A 661 -16.97 -0.72 -10.41
N ALA A 662 -17.64 0.30 -10.99
CA ALA A 662 -18.83 0.06 -11.82
C ALA A 662 -18.48 -0.77 -13.05
N ASP A 663 -17.35 -0.48 -13.70
CA ASP A 663 -16.86 -1.26 -14.85
C ASP A 663 -16.49 -2.69 -14.46
N VAL A 664 -15.75 -2.86 -13.37
CA VAL A 664 -15.33 -4.17 -12.85
C VAL A 664 -16.55 -5.03 -12.50
N TYR A 665 -17.51 -4.50 -11.75
CA TYR A 665 -18.68 -5.28 -11.36
C TYR A 665 -19.68 -5.49 -12.51
N SER A 666 -19.76 -4.57 -13.47
CA SER A 666 -20.51 -4.81 -14.70
C SER A 666 -19.91 -5.97 -15.49
N PHE A 667 -18.59 -5.97 -15.64
CA PHE A 667 -17.88 -7.09 -16.29
C PHE A 667 -18.16 -8.42 -15.58
N LEU A 668 -18.01 -8.49 -14.24
CA LEU A 668 -18.27 -9.70 -13.47
C LEU A 668 -19.75 -10.14 -13.52
N SER A 669 -20.69 -9.19 -13.42
CA SER A 669 -22.12 -9.47 -13.50
C SER A 669 -22.49 -10.13 -14.84
N ARG A 670 -21.91 -9.67 -15.94
CA ARG A 670 -22.13 -10.28 -17.25
C ARG A 670 -21.56 -11.69 -17.33
N GLN A 671 -20.37 -11.94 -16.75
CA GLN A 671 -19.77 -13.27 -16.75
C GLN A 671 -20.57 -14.29 -15.93
N PHE A 672 -21.16 -13.83 -14.82
CA PHE A 672 -21.84 -14.71 -13.85
C PHE A 672 -23.36 -14.68 -13.97
N ALA A 673 -23.91 -13.91 -14.91
CA ALA A 673 -25.36 -13.71 -15.08
C ALA A 673 -26.05 -13.30 -13.76
N MET A 674 -25.50 -12.24 -13.11
CA MET A 674 -25.99 -11.66 -11.86
C MET A 674 -26.96 -10.53 -12.12
#